data_8dca6ac6c738679f577f4bcc9f87a82c
#
_entry.id   8dca6ac6c738679f577f4bcc9f87a82c
#
_cell.length_a   1.000
_cell.length_b   1.000
_cell.length_c   1.000
_cell.angle_alpha   90.00
_cell.angle_beta   90.00
_cell.angle_gamma   90.00
#
_symmetry.space_group_name_H-M   'P 1'
#
loop_
_entity.id
_entity.type
_entity.pdbx_description
1 polymer ?
#
loop_
_entity_poly.entity_id
_entity_poly.type
_entity_poly.pdbx_seq_one_letter_code
_entity_poly.pdbx_strand_id
1 'polypeptide(L)'
;MMTQGRTACRWHIRAGENETKEIPAFFRRHSVTDGLARILMRRGLDTEDKLSHFLYDDLSDLSDPFLMKGMKEGVTRLLSAIDRKEKIVVYGDYDVDGITSTSILVRCLKGMGADVGYYIPRRETEGYGLNEKALLSLRKEGYTLLITVDCGISSAKLIARKPEGLDIIVTDHHTPPEQLPACIAVINPHQKDCPYPYKELAGCGVAFMVARALHLSRDGVDFTDNVELAALGTIADVVSLTGENRILVREGMKRFLTTSIKGLSSLLIASGIVHEDTKAITHADQVSFGLAPRLNAAGRIAHAKEGVQLMTTESSEEAERLASQLCDTNVTRQQIERNIFEEAQKRIAELAIEKDMALVVDGQDWHPGVIGIVASRILEIYHRPVLVLTVRDGVGKGSCRSIPAFNIYEALAAQKDLLLQYGGHKMAAGFSIEADKIPEFRKRLNAYAKARLTPEDCIPVLEVEECLPLSDVSIDFIHSLDLLEPCGCDNPKPIFATRQAFVETARRIGQDRRHFKCQLSAGKELIDAIFWGVGDIDPCRAGDVVDLVFEPEVHEWYGEHVQLICRDIREENEKLLSRDLLVDIYKKLTVFLKDQPRPVKEVQSCLMTQGGFEKVSLSMGLAVFEELELLSRFSRNGEEFYQRRIATKKLDLMESEVYRKHRMF
;
A
#
# COMPACT_ATOMS: atom_id res chain seq x y z
N MET A 1 22.42 -14.60 -12.32
CA MET A 1 20.96 -14.81 -12.17
C MET A 1 20.75 -15.45 -10.81
N MET A 2 20.44 -14.66 -9.79
CA MET A 2 20.18 -15.19 -8.46
C MET A 2 18.76 -15.68 -8.40
N THR A 3 18.59 -16.94 -8.03
CA THR A 3 17.34 -17.52 -7.60
C THR A 3 16.82 -16.71 -6.41
N GLN A 4 15.85 -15.83 -6.63
CA GLN A 4 15.13 -15.18 -5.54
C GLN A 4 14.31 -16.27 -4.85
N GLY A 5 14.87 -16.81 -3.75
CA GLY A 5 14.10 -17.61 -2.81
C GLY A 5 12.94 -16.74 -2.32
N ARG A 6 11.70 -17.26 -2.35
CA ARG A 6 10.56 -16.63 -1.70
C ARG A 6 10.95 -16.28 -0.27
N THR A 7 10.84 -15.03 0.11
CA THR A 7 10.93 -14.64 1.52
C THR A 7 9.75 -15.28 2.23
N ALA A 8 9.99 -16.15 3.21
CA ALA A 8 8.92 -16.76 3.99
C ALA A 8 8.09 -15.64 4.64
N CYS A 9 6.78 -15.63 4.40
CA CYS A 9 5.87 -14.68 5.03
C CYS A 9 5.36 -15.25 6.35
N ARG A 10 5.10 -14.41 7.33
CA ARG A 10 4.37 -14.78 8.54
C ARG A 10 2.87 -14.60 8.30
N TRP A 11 2.07 -15.62 8.56
CA TRP A 11 0.62 -15.53 8.48
C TRP A 11 0.07 -15.13 9.84
N HIS A 12 -0.66 -14.04 9.87
CA HIS A 12 -1.42 -13.60 11.03
C HIS A 12 -2.90 -13.80 10.75
N ILE A 13 -3.48 -14.85 11.30
CA ILE A 13 -4.90 -15.18 11.12
C ILE A 13 -5.70 -14.40 12.16
N ARG A 14 -6.58 -13.53 11.70
CA ARG A 14 -7.41 -12.65 12.56
C ARG A 14 -8.51 -13.40 13.29
N ALA A 15 -9.08 -14.44 12.65
CA ALA A 15 -10.06 -15.30 13.28
C ALA A 15 -9.40 -16.16 14.37
N GLY A 16 -9.84 -16.04 15.62
CA GLY A 16 -9.44 -16.97 16.69
C GLY A 16 -9.93 -18.39 16.42
N GLU A 17 -9.17 -19.41 16.82
CA GLU A 17 -9.49 -20.82 16.59
C GLU A 17 -10.87 -21.27 17.16
N ASN A 18 -11.50 -20.45 18.02
CA ASN A 18 -12.79 -20.72 18.68
C ASN A 18 -13.78 -19.54 18.53
N GLU A 19 -13.70 -18.76 17.47
CA GLU A 19 -14.59 -17.61 17.29
C GLU A 19 -15.97 -18.04 16.78
N THR A 20 -16.81 -18.57 17.70
CA THR A 20 -18.23 -18.86 17.48
C THR A 20 -19.12 -17.70 17.94
N LYS A 21 -18.87 -16.47 17.46
CA LYS A 21 -19.83 -15.39 17.69
C LYS A 21 -21.08 -15.68 16.88
N GLU A 22 -22.23 -15.70 17.56
CA GLU A 22 -23.53 -15.79 16.90
C GLU A 22 -23.66 -14.60 15.94
N ILE A 23 -24.00 -14.90 14.68
CA ILE A 23 -24.15 -13.88 13.64
C ILE A 23 -25.52 -13.21 13.83
N PRO A 24 -25.55 -11.89 14.11
CA PRO A 24 -26.80 -11.18 14.28
C PRO A 24 -27.72 -11.28 13.06
N ALA A 25 -29.01 -11.47 13.28
CA ALA A 25 -30.00 -11.68 12.22
C ALA A 25 -30.11 -10.50 11.22
N PHE A 26 -29.68 -9.30 11.59
CA PHE A 26 -29.72 -8.17 10.69
C PHE A 26 -28.78 -8.34 9.46
N PHE A 27 -27.67 -9.07 9.57
CA PHE A 27 -26.80 -9.34 8.40
C PHE A 27 -27.57 -10.07 7.30
N ARG A 28 -28.38 -11.07 7.66
CA ARG A 28 -29.21 -11.80 6.68
C ARG A 28 -30.31 -10.93 6.06
N ARG A 29 -30.86 -9.93 6.81
CA ARG A 29 -31.82 -8.97 6.26
C ARG A 29 -31.20 -8.08 5.16
N HIS A 30 -29.90 -7.83 5.25
CA HIS A 30 -29.12 -7.08 4.26
C HIS A 30 -28.45 -7.99 3.20
N SER A 31 -28.89 -9.25 3.08
CA SER A 31 -28.34 -10.23 2.12
C SER A 31 -26.82 -10.49 2.26
N VAL A 32 -26.29 -10.30 3.47
CA VAL A 32 -24.89 -10.56 3.80
C VAL A 32 -24.75 -12.03 4.19
N THR A 33 -23.83 -12.75 3.52
CA THR A 33 -23.51 -14.15 3.84
C THR A 33 -22.86 -14.28 5.22
N ASP A 34 -22.97 -15.44 5.86
CA ASP A 34 -22.39 -15.67 7.18
C ASP A 34 -20.85 -15.48 7.18
N GLY A 35 -20.18 -15.85 6.08
CA GLY A 35 -18.74 -15.61 5.91
C GLY A 35 -18.38 -14.13 5.88
N LEU A 36 -19.09 -13.35 5.06
CA LEU A 36 -18.89 -11.90 5.01
C LEU A 36 -19.27 -11.21 6.33
N ALA A 37 -20.35 -11.67 7.00
CA ALA A 37 -20.76 -11.11 8.30
C ALA A 37 -19.65 -11.21 9.34
N ARG A 38 -18.93 -12.34 9.42
CA ARG A 38 -17.78 -12.49 10.32
C ARG A 38 -16.67 -11.48 10.02
N ILE A 39 -16.36 -11.25 8.74
CA ILE A 39 -15.38 -10.24 8.31
C ILE A 39 -15.82 -8.84 8.75
N LEU A 40 -17.06 -8.46 8.46
CA LEU A 40 -17.62 -7.15 8.79
C LEU A 40 -17.64 -6.91 10.32
N MET A 41 -18.01 -7.93 11.10
CA MET A 41 -17.97 -7.85 12.57
C MET A 41 -16.54 -7.64 13.10
N ARG A 42 -15.54 -8.32 12.53
CA ARG A 42 -14.12 -8.11 12.89
C ARG A 42 -13.63 -6.70 12.52
N ARG A 43 -14.19 -6.10 11.45
CA ARG A 43 -13.93 -4.71 11.05
C ARG A 43 -14.72 -3.68 11.87
N GLY A 44 -15.46 -4.12 12.90
CA GLY A 44 -16.22 -3.24 13.81
C GLY A 44 -17.60 -2.85 13.29
N LEU A 45 -18.10 -3.45 12.20
CA LEU A 45 -19.45 -3.24 11.66
C LEU A 45 -20.41 -4.24 12.31
N ASP A 46 -20.58 -4.15 13.62
CA ASP A 46 -21.25 -5.11 14.49
C ASP A 46 -22.66 -4.70 14.92
N THR A 47 -23.17 -3.58 14.40
CA THR A 47 -24.54 -3.10 14.58
C THR A 47 -25.21 -2.86 13.24
N GLU A 48 -26.56 -2.94 13.21
CA GLU A 48 -27.34 -2.73 11.99
C GLU A 48 -27.14 -1.31 11.41
N ASP A 49 -27.04 -0.31 12.27
CA ASP A 49 -26.78 1.08 11.89
C ASP A 49 -25.45 1.24 11.17
N LYS A 50 -24.35 0.74 11.77
CA LYS A 50 -23.01 0.77 11.14
C LYS A 50 -22.97 0.02 9.81
N LEU A 51 -23.64 -1.15 9.74
CA LEU A 51 -23.73 -1.92 8.51
C LEU A 51 -24.49 -1.16 7.43
N SER A 52 -25.61 -0.55 7.81
CA SER A 52 -26.44 0.26 6.89
C SER A 52 -25.64 1.42 6.30
N HIS A 53 -24.97 2.19 7.15
CA HIS A 53 -24.09 3.27 6.70
C HIS A 53 -22.97 2.76 5.75
N PHE A 54 -22.34 1.65 6.09
CA PHE A 54 -21.29 1.08 5.25
C PHE A 54 -21.80 0.65 3.86
N LEU A 55 -23.00 0.07 3.79
CA LEU A 55 -23.56 -0.50 2.56
C LEU A 55 -24.29 0.52 1.68
N TYR A 56 -24.98 1.49 2.29
CA TYR A 56 -26.00 2.27 1.56
C TYR A 56 -25.79 3.77 1.53
N ASP A 57 -24.91 4.34 2.40
CA ASP A 57 -24.67 5.80 2.37
C ASP A 57 -24.31 6.27 0.96
N ASP A 58 -24.86 7.41 0.56
CA ASP A 58 -24.62 8.05 -0.74
C ASP A 58 -24.18 9.52 -0.58
N LEU A 59 -24.15 10.28 -1.67
CA LEU A 59 -23.71 11.68 -1.64
C LEU A 59 -24.56 12.58 -0.73
N SER A 60 -25.82 12.19 -0.44
CA SER A 60 -26.68 12.95 0.46
C SER A 60 -26.32 12.77 1.95
N ASP A 61 -25.57 11.72 2.27
CA ASP A 61 -25.10 11.42 3.62
C ASP A 61 -23.75 12.11 3.95
N LEU A 62 -23.13 12.76 2.97
CA LEU A 62 -21.94 13.56 3.20
C LEU A 62 -22.23 14.71 4.17
N SER A 63 -21.34 14.95 5.10
CA SER A 63 -21.48 16.01 6.11
C SER A 63 -21.63 17.41 5.48
N ASP A 64 -22.24 18.30 6.24
CA ASP A 64 -22.32 19.71 5.85
C ASP A 64 -20.91 20.31 5.66
N PRO A 65 -20.55 20.77 4.45
CA PRO A 65 -19.22 21.31 4.18
C PRO A 65 -18.88 22.53 5.05
N PHE A 66 -19.88 23.27 5.55
CA PHE A 66 -19.67 24.42 6.44
C PHE A 66 -19.22 24.06 7.85
N LEU A 67 -19.27 22.78 8.23
CA LEU A 67 -18.62 22.31 9.44
C LEU A 67 -17.08 22.33 9.31
N MET A 68 -16.53 22.40 8.09
CA MET A 68 -15.08 22.49 7.91
C MET A 68 -14.58 23.91 8.22
N LYS A 69 -13.67 24.00 9.20
CA LYS A 69 -13.13 25.28 9.67
C LYS A 69 -12.52 26.07 8.52
N GLY A 70 -12.89 27.36 8.38
CA GLY A 70 -12.46 28.24 7.30
C GLY A 70 -13.30 28.18 6.02
N MET A 71 -14.25 27.22 5.92
CA MET A 71 -15.07 27.05 4.72
C MET A 71 -15.90 28.29 4.43
N LYS A 72 -16.57 28.86 5.43
CA LYS A 72 -17.44 30.03 5.25
C LYS A 72 -16.68 31.25 4.75
N GLU A 73 -15.53 31.55 5.32
CA GLU A 73 -14.66 32.65 4.93
C GLU A 73 -14.11 32.44 3.51
N GLY A 74 -13.63 31.24 3.20
CA GLY A 74 -13.13 30.89 1.88
C GLY A 74 -14.19 31.03 0.79
N VAL A 75 -15.36 30.45 1.00
CA VAL A 75 -16.51 30.51 0.08
C VAL A 75 -16.97 31.96 -0.14
N THR A 76 -17.10 32.72 0.95
CA THR A 76 -17.49 34.15 0.86
C THR A 76 -16.48 34.94 -0.02
N ARG A 77 -15.18 34.69 0.14
CA ARG A 77 -14.14 35.38 -0.65
C ARG A 77 -14.17 34.94 -2.11
N LEU A 78 -14.38 33.63 -2.39
CA LEU A 78 -14.50 33.10 -3.74
C LEU A 78 -15.70 33.68 -4.48
N LEU A 79 -16.88 33.67 -3.87
CA LEU A 79 -18.10 34.24 -4.45
C LEU A 79 -17.94 35.75 -4.72
N SER A 80 -17.33 36.50 -3.78
CA SER A 80 -17.01 37.92 -4.01
C SER A 80 -16.05 38.13 -5.19
N ALA A 81 -15.08 37.22 -5.40
CA ALA A 81 -14.17 37.29 -6.54
C ALA A 81 -14.90 37.02 -7.86
N ILE A 82 -15.80 36.03 -7.88
CA ILE A 82 -16.64 35.74 -9.06
C ILE A 82 -17.50 36.94 -9.44
N ASP A 83 -18.21 37.51 -8.47
CA ASP A 83 -19.12 38.63 -8.68
C ASP A 83 -18.38 39.91 -9.17
N ARG A 84 -17.16 40.11 -8.69
CA ARG A 84 -16.29 41.22 -9.12
C ARG A 84 -15.47 40.94 -10.37
N LYS A 85 -15.62 39.71 -10.95
CA LYS A 85 -14.83 39.26 -12.10
C LYS A 85 -13.31 39.36 -11.87
N GLU A 86 -12.89 39.03 -10.64
CA GLU A 86 -11.47 38.97 -10.31
C GLU A 86 -10.84 37.74 -10.95
N LYS A 87 -9.55 37.86 -11.29
CA LYS A 87 -8.81 36.72 -11.85
C LYS A 87 -8.36 35.78 -10.76
N ILE A 88 -8.86 34.54 -10.80
CA ILE A 88 -8.64 33.51 -9.79
C ILE A 88 -7.65 32.47 -10.33
N VAL A 89 -6.70 32.01 -9.51
CA VAL A 89 -5.84 30.87 -9.85
C VAL A 89 -6.02 29.74 -8.83
N VAL A 90 -6.21 28.52 -9.33
CA VAL A 90 -6.14 27.28 -8.53
C VAL A 90 -4.71 26.75 -8.61
N TYR A 91 -4.02 26.68 -7.49
CA TYR A 91 -2.66 26.21 -7.37
C TYR A 91 -2.65 24.81 -6.77
N GLY A 92 -2.34 23.79 -7.56
CA GLY A 92 -2.36 22.39 -7.13
C GLY A 92 -0.98 21.75 -7.01
N ASP A 93 -0.95 20.49 -6.56
CA ASP A 93 0.24 19.65 -6.63
C ASP A 93 0.31 18.86 -7.95
N TYR A 94 1.43 18.19 -8.18
CA TYR A 94 1.78 17.48 -9.42
C TYR A 94 1.35 16.01 -9.46
N ASP A 95 0.80 15.44 -8.41
CA ASP A 95 0.27 14.07 -8.41
C ASP A 95 -1.22 14.00 -8.78
N VAL A 96 -1.80 12.81 -8.73
CA VAL A 96 -3.20 12.62 -9.15
C VAL A 96 -4.17 13.36 -8.24
N ASP A 97 -3.92 13.41 -6.93
CA ASP A 97 -4.79 14.13 -6.00
C ASP A 97 -4.75 15.65 -6.30
N GLY A 98 -3.57 16.23 -6.47
CA GLY A 98 -3.43 17.63 -6.88
C GLY A 98 -4.04 17.93 -8.26
N ILE A 99 -3.87 17.02 -9.24
CA ILE A 99 -4.47 17.15 -10.59
C ILE A 99 -6.00 17.14 -10.51
N THR A 100 -6.58 16.17 -9.79
CA THR A 100 -8.05 16.03 -9.69
C THR A 100 -8.66 17.14 -8.84
N SER A 101 -8.02 17.51 -7.72
CA SER A 101 -8.40 18.66 -6.89
C SER A 101 -8.47 19.95 -7.70
N THR A 102 -7.40 20.22 -8.47
CA THR A 102 -7.33 21.38 -9.38
C THR A 102 -8.45 21.34 -10.40
N SER A 103 -8.67 20.18 -11.01
CA SER A 103 -9.68 20.01 -12.06
C SER A 103 -11.10 20.20 -11.53
N ILE A 104 -11.42 19.70 -10.34
CA ILE A 104 -12.73 19.88 -9.66
C ILE A 104 -13.00 21.38 -9.49
N LEU A 105 -12.08 22.13 -8.88
CA LEU A 105 -12.30 23.55 -8.62
C LEU A 105 -12.30 24.39 -9.90
N VAL A 106 -11.42 24.12 -10.86
CA VAL A 106 -11.41 24.83 -12.15
C VAL A 106 -12.73 24.63 -12.90
N ARG A 107 -13.24 23.41 -12.96
CA ARG A 107 -14.53 23.09 -13.61
C ARG A 107 -15.70 23.76 -12.88
N CYS A 108 -15.75 23.65 -11.55
CA CYS A 108 -16.77 24.29 -10.73
C CYS A 108 -16.77 25.83 -10.91
N LEU A 109 -15.62 26.47 -10.76
CA LEU A 109 -15.51 27.94 -10.87
C LEU A 109 -15.80 28.43 -12.28
N LYS A 110 -15.36 27.72 -13.35
CA LYS A 110 -15.73 28.03 -14.74
C LYS A 110 -17.25 27.90 -14.95
N GLY A 111 -17.86 26.85 -14.44
CA GLY A 111 -19.33 26.65 -14.48
C GLY A 111 -20.10 27.80 -13.82
N MET A 112 -19.51 28.41 -12.78
CA MET A 112 -20.04 29.62 -12.12
C MET A 112 -19.71 30.94 -12.84
N GLY A 113 -19.02 30.91 -13.98
CA GLY A 113 -18.67 32.10 -14.77
C GLY A 113 -17.44 32.88 -14.24
N ALA A 114 -16.58 32.25 -13.45
CA ALA A 114 -15.34 32.85 -12.96
C ALA A 114 -14.27 32.96 -14.08
N ASP A 115 -13.46 34.01 -14.02
CA ASP A 115 -12.16 34.10 -14.75
C ASP A 115 -11.12 33.31 -13.94
N VAL A 116 -10.96 32.03 -14.26
CA VAL A 116 -10.14 31.11 -13.51
C VAL A 116 -9.10 30.41 -14.37
N GLY A 117 -7.83 30.47 -13.90
CA GLY A 117 -6.71 29.68 -14.41
C GLY A 117 -6.22 28.68 -13.37
N TYR A 118 -5.20 27.95 -13.72
CA TYR A 118 -4.55 27.01 -12.79
C TYR A 118 -3.04 27.04 -12.92
N TYR A 119 -2.35 26.59 -11.86
CA TYR A 119 -0.90 26.45 -11.82
C TYR A 119 -0.52 25.14 -11.15
N ILE A 120 0.35 24.38 -11.80
CA ILE A 120 0.93 23.15 -11.24
C ILE A 120 2.46 23.31 -11.25
N PRO A 121 3.16 23.20 -10.11
CA PRO A 121 4.61 23.36 -10.05
C PRO A 121 5.33 22.19 -10.73
N ARG A 122 6.52 22.46 -11.26
CA ARG A 122 7.41 21.43 -11.81
C ARG A 122 8.19 20.77 -10.68
N ARG A 123 7.97 19.48 -10.47
CA ARG A 123 8.61 18.69 -9.40
C ARG A 123 10.13 18.85 -9.35
N GLU A 124 10.79 18.85 -10.52
CA GLU A 124 12.26 18.88 -10.58
C GLU A 124 12.88 20.23 -10.26
N THR A 125 12.23 21.34 -10.67
CA THR A 125 12.79 22.69 -10.61
C THR A 125 12.18 23.57 -9.52
N GLU A 126 10.93 23.27 -9.11
CA GLU A 126 10.18 24.09 -8.15
C GLU A 126 9.91 23.35 -6.83
N GLY A 127 9.93 22.01 -6.86
CA GLY A 127 9.68 21.17 -5.69
C GLY A 127 8.19 21.02 -5.40
N TYR A 128 7.89 20.67 -4.15
CA TYR A 128 6.52 20.48 -3.63
C TYR A 128 5.97 21.78 -3.04
N GLY A 129 4.69 22.04 -3.31
CA GLY A 129 3.93 23.14 -2.72
C GLY A 129 4.21 24.51 -3.32
N LEU A 130 3.83 25.56 -2.58
CA LEU A 130 3.98 26.95 -3.02
C LEU A 130 5.45 27.36 -3.15
N ASN A 131 5.75 28.17 -4.16
CA ASN A 131 7.07 28.79 -4.32
C ASN A 131 6.97 30.31 -4.64
N GLU A 132 7.95 31.08 -4.18
CA GLU A 132 7.95 32.55 -4.27
C GLU A 132 7.92 33.05 -5.71
N LYS A 133 8.65 32.39 -6.62
CA LYS A 133 8.71 32.77 -8.03
C LYS A 133 7.35 32.64 -8.71
N ALA A 134 6.64 31.55 -8.42
CA ALA A 134 5.29 31.32 -8.94
C ALA A 134 4.32 32.40 -8.44
N LEU A 135 4.33 32.72 -7.13
CA LEU A 135 3.45 33.76 -6.56
C LEU A 135 3.69 35.12 -7.22
N LEU A 136 4.96 35.50 -7.43
CA LEU A 136 5.33 36.75 -8.11
C LEU A 136 4.89 36.77 -9.58
N SER A 137 5.03 35.64 -10.30
CA SER A 137 4.60 35.53 -11.70
C SER A 137 3.09 35.67 -11.83
N LEU A 138 2.34 34.91 -11.03
CA LEU A 138 0.87 34.90 -11.02
C LEU A 138 0.32 36.30 -10.70
N ARG A 139 0.93 37.02 -9.75
CA ARG A 139 0.53 38.40 -9.45
C ARG A 139 0.78 39.34 -10.63
N LYS A 140 1.91 39.19 -11.34
CA LYS A 140 2.22 39.98 -12.57
C LYS A 140 1.25 39.68 -13.72
N GLU A 141 0.73 38.44 -13.79
CA GLU A 141 -0.27 38.02 -14.76
C GLU A 141 -1.68 38.53 -14.43
N GLY A 142 -1.83 39.25 -13.30
CA GLY A 142 -3.06 39.92 -12.91
C GLY A 142 -3.97 39.08 -11.99
N TYR A 143 -3.52 37.94 -11.49
CA TYR A 143 -4.28 37.18 -10.51
C TYR A 143 -4.35 37.95 -9.18
N THR A 144 -5.55 38.02 -8.58
CA THR A 144 -5.81 38.69 -7.30
C THR A 144 -6.22 37.73 -6.20
N LEU A 145 -6.68 36.54 -6.56
CA LEU A 145 -7.03 35.48 -5.63
C LEU A 145 -6.35 34.15 -6.05
N LEU A 146 -5.66 33.54 -5.11
CA LEU A 146 -5.09 32.22 -5.24
C LEU A 146 -5.78 31.29 -4.23
N ILE A 147 -6.24 30.15 -4.72
CA ILE A 147 -6.66 29.04 -3.88
C ILE A 147 -5.72 27.86 -4.09
N THR A 148 -5.10 27.36 -3.01
CA THR A 148 -4.33 26.11 -3.08
C THR A 148 -5.24 24.92 -2.98
N VAL A 149 -4.83 23.80 -3.57
CA VAL A 149 -5.46 22.48 -3.40
C VAL A 149 -4.38 21.46 -3.18
N ASP A 150 -4.59 20.55 -2.22
CA ASP A 150 -3.67 19.47 -1.88
C ASP A 150 -2.25 19.96 -1.51
N CYS A 151 -2.13 21.19 -1.09
CA CYS A 151 -0.88 21.78 -0.62
C CYS A 151 -1.10 23.12 0.11
N GLY A 152 -0.05 23.62 0.75
CA GLY A 152 -0.04 24.98 1.28
C GLY A 152 -0.12 25.09 2.78
N ILE A 153 -0.58 24.05 3.51
CA ILE A 153 -0.72 24.09 4.98
C ILE A 153 0.61 24.36 5.69
N SER A 154 1.71 23.88 5.16
CA SER A 154 3.07 24.08 5.69
C SER A 154 3.76 25.37 5.22
N SER A 155 3.09 26.18 4.36
CA SER A 155 3.70 27.34 3.68
C SER A 155 3.57 28.66 4.46
N ALA A 156 3.40 28.64 5.79
CA ALA A 156 3.16 29.84 6.60
C ALA A 156 4.20 30.96 6.37
N LYS A 157 5.49 30.63 6.32
CA LYS A 157 6.58 31.60 6.11
C LYS A 157 6.53 32.26 4.72
N LEU A 158 6.16 31.50 3.70
CA LEU A 158 6.06 31.98 2.33
C LEU A 158 4.81 32.87 2.16
N ILE A 159 3.68 32.42 2.67
CA ILE A 159 2.41 33.14 2.61
C ILE A 159 2.50 34.49 3.34
N ALA A 160 3.25 34.56 4.45
CA ALA A 160 3.53 35.82 5.14
C ALA A 160 4.30 36.86 4.27
N ARG A 161 4.96 36.41 3.20
CA ARG A 161 5.72 37.26 2.25
C ARG A 161 5.06 37.34 0.88
N LYS A 162 3.77 36.96 0.79
CA LYS A 162 3.03 37.00 -0.48
C LYS A 162 3.07 38.39 -1.12
N PRO A 163 3.00 38.47 -2.45
CA PRO A 163 2.92 39.77 -3.14
C PRO A 163 1.68 40.55 -2.67
N GLU A 164 1.83 41.88 -2.59
CA GLU A 164 0.72 42.76 -2.28
C GLU A 164 -0.38 42.68 -3.35
N GLY A 165 -1.63 42.68 -2.91
CA GLY A 165 -2.80 42.55 -3.78
C GLY A 165 -3.07 41.12 -4.27
N LEU A 166 -2.44 40.11 -3.70
CA LEU A 166 -2.77 38.70 -3.89
C LEU A 166 -3.36 38.12 -2.61
N ASP A 167 -4.64 37.82 -2.61
CA ASP A 167 -5.29 37.08 -1.54
C ASP A 167 -5.04 35.56 -1.70
N ILE A 168 -4.93 34.87 -0.57
CA ILE A 168 -4.69 33.41 -0.58
C ILE A 168 -5.74 32.71 0.31
N ILE A 169 -6.29 31.63 -0.23
CA ILE A 169 -7.08 30.62 0.48
C ILE A 169 -6.27 29.32 0.41
N VAL A 170 -6.07 28.66 1.54
CA VAL A 170 -5.39 27.36 1.60
C VAL A 170 -6.44 26.26 1.75
N THR A 171 -6.48 25.30 0.81
CA THR A 171 -7.17 24.03 1.00
C THR A 171 -6.17 22.90 0.94
N ASP A 172 -6.19 22.04 1.95
CA ASP A 172 -5.20 20.98 2.13
C ASP A 172 -5.79 19.88 3.03
N HIS A 173 -5.23 18.70 3.00
CA HIS A 173 -5.59 17.58 3.87
C HIS A 173 -4.40 17.07 4.70
N HIS A 174 -3.19 17.51 4.41
CA HIS A 174 -2.01 17.12 5.15
C HIS A 174 -2.04 17.60 6.61
N THR A 175 -1.30 16.90 7.48
CA THR A 175 -1.21 17.24 8.90
C THR A 175 -0.71 18.67 9.11
N PRO A 176 -1.48 19.54 9.76
CA PRO A 176 -1.12 20.93 9.98
C PRO A 176 0.09 21.07 10.90
N PRO A 177 1.04 21.98 10.61
CA PRO A 177 2.10 22.36 11.54
C PRO A 177 1.54 23.19 12.70
N GLU A 178 2.35 23.42 13.75
CA GLU A 178 1.96 24.26 14.88
C GLU A 178 1.55 25.69 14.46
N GLN A 179 2.26 26.25 13.47
CA GLN A 179 1.98 27.57 12.92
C GLN A 179 1.28 27.47 11.57
N LEU A 180 0.00 27.79 11.56
CA LEU A 180 -0.81 27.85 10.34
C LEU A 180 -0.48 29.10 9.49
N PRO A 181 -0.71 29.03 8.16
CA PRO A 181 -0.59 30.18 7.26
C PRO A 181 -1.56 31.31 7.64
N ALA A 182 -1.07 32.53 7.73
CA ALA A 182 -1.88 33.74 7.91
C ALA A 182 -2.43 34.19 6.55
N CYS A 183 -3.61 33.70 6.16
CA CYS A 183 -4.30 33.95 4.91
C CYS A 183 -5.80 34.20 5.13
N ILE A 184 -6.58 34.36 4.06
CA ILE A 184 -8.02 34.61 4.15
C ILE A 184 -8.74 33.47 4.85
N ALA A 185 -8.45 32.24 4.45
CA ALA A 185 -8.99 31.04 5.06
C ALA A 185 -7.99 29.88 4.93
N VAL A 186 -8.00 29.01 5.94
CA VAL A 186 -7.37 27.68 5.90
C VAL A 186 -8.50 26.65 6.02
N ILE A 187 -8.69 25.85 4.98
CA ILE A 187 -9.71 24.80 4.89
C ILE A 187 -8.98 23.46 4.90
N ASN A 188 -9.00 22.79 6.05
CA ASN A 188 -8.34 21.51 6.25
C ASN A 188 -9.02 20.79 7.42
N PRO A 189 -9.50 19.54 7.25
CA PRO A 189 -10.22 18.81 8.29
C PRO A 189 -9.37 18.48 9.52
N HIS A 190 -8.04 18.39 9.36
CA HIS A 190 -7.09 18.10 10.44
C HIS A 190 -6.74 19.31 11.32
N GLN A 191 -7.27 20.51 11.04
CA GLN A 191 -7.05 21.65 11.93
C GLN A 191 -7.52 21.34 13.34
N LYS A 192 -6.75 21.80 14.34
CA LYS A 192 -7.18 21.76 15.72
C LYS A 192 -8.53 22.48 15.87
N ASP A 193 -9.46 21.89 16.60
CA ASP A 193 -10.82 22.41 16.81
C ASP A 193 -11.67 22.55 15.54
N CYS A 194 -11.36 21.83 14.46
CA CYS A 194 -12.22 21.73 13.29
C CYS A 194 -13.41 20.80 13.62
N PRO A 195 -14.67 21.25 13.55
CA PRO A 195 -15.84 20.43 13.88
C PRO A 195 -16.24 19.45 12.78
N TYR A 196 -15.60 19.49 11.61
CA TYR A 196 -15.89 18.55 10.53
C TYR A 196 -15.66 17.12 10.99
N PRO A 197 -16.63 16.20 10.88
CA PRO A 197 -16.57 14.90 11.56
C PRO A 197 -15.54 13.95 10.93
N TYR A 198 -15.43 13.92 9.60
CA TYR A 198 -14.53 13.02 8.89
C TYR A 198 -13.19 13.71 8.59
N LYS A 199 -12.08 13.14 9.10
CA LYS A 199 -10.77 13.78 9.02
C LYS A 199 -9.93 13.33 7.82
N GLU A 200 -10.19 12.14 7.30
CA GLU A 200 -9.32 11.43 6.35
C GLU A 200 -9.66 11.74 4.87
N LEU A 201 -10.32 12.89 4.58
CA LEU A 201 -10.54 13.31 3.20
C LEU A 201 -9.20 13.50 2.49
N ALA A 202 -9.10 13.02 1.24
CA ALA A 202 -8.02 13.42 0.33
C ALA A 202 -8.14 14.90 -0.08
N GLY A 203 -7.10 15.48 -0.67
CA GLY A 203 -7.15 16.85 -1.18
C GLY A 203 -8.30 17.09 -2.17
N CYS A 204 -8.56 16.13 -3.07
CA CYS A 204 -9.70 16.17 -4.00
C CYS A 204 -11.06 16.07 -3.27
N GLY A 205 -11.15 15.35 -2.17
CA GLY A 205 -12.31 15.33 -1.30
C GLY A 205 -12.56 16.71 -0.67
N VAL A 206 -11.51 17.36 -0.15
CA VAL A 206 -11.60 18.74 0.35
C VAL A 206 -12.01 19.72 -0.75
N ALA A 207 -11.42 19.62 -1.96
CA ALA A 207 -11.80 20.45 -3.11
C ALA A 207 -13.26 20.22 -3.54
N PHE A 208 -13.74 18.97 -3.50
CA PHE A 208 -15.14 18.63 -3.75
C PHE A 208 -16.08 19.26 -2.73
N MET A 209 -15.71 19.25 -1.43
CA MET A 209 -16.48 19.90 -0.39
C MET A 209 -16.51 21.43 -0.55
N VAL A 210 -15.43 22.06 -1.03
CA VAL A 210 -15.43 23.50 -1.39
C VAL A 210 -16.40 23.76 -2.54
N ALA A 211 -16.42 22.91 -3.58
CA ALA A 211 -17.37 23.04 -4.69
C ALA A 211 -18.82 22.88 -4.21
N ARG A 212 -19.12 21.93 -3.32
CA ARG A 212 -20.45 21.79 -2.68
C ARG A 212 -20.84 23.05 -1.92
N ALA A 213 -19.93 23.56 -1.08
CA ALA A 213 -20.20 24.77 -0.29
C ALA A 213 -20.45 26.01 -1.16
N LEU A 214 -19.76 26.14 -2.30
CA LEU A 214 -19.98 27.22 -3.27
C LEU A 214 -21.41 27.16 -3.86
N HIS A 215 -21.85 25.99 -4.33
CA HIS A 215 -23.19 25.82 -4.90
C HIS A 215 -24.30 25.96 -3.86
N LEU A 216 -24.13 25.38 -2.66
CA LEU A 216 -25.07 25.57 -1.56
C LEU A 216 -25.23 27.05 -1.18
N SER A 217 -24.15 27.84 -1.19
CA SER A 217 -24.21 29.28 -0.89
C SER A 217 -24.83 30.11 -2.00
N ARG A 218 -24.64 29.73 -3.26
CA ARG A 218 -25.09 30.52 -4.41
C ARG A 218 -26.53 30.21 -4.81
N ASP A 219 -26.84 28.93 -4.94
CA ASP A 219 -28.06 28.45 -5.58
C ASP A 219 -28.93 27.61 -4.60
N GLY A 220 -28.41 27.27 -3.42
CA GLY A 220 -29.06 26.37 -2.46
C GLY A 220 -29.15 24.92 -2.97
N VAL A 221 -28.40 24.55 -4.01
CA VAL A 221 -28.39 23.23 -4.63
C VAL A 221 -27.10 22.50 -4.26
N ASP A 222 -27.19 21.23 -3.91
CA ASP A 222 -26.00 20.43 -3.63
C ASP A 222 -25.27 20.07 -4.92
N PHE A 223 -23.96 20.19 -4.88
CA PHE A 223 -23.08 19.89 -6.02
C PHE A 223 -22.67 18.42 -5.99
N THR A 224 -22.99 17.70 -7.06
CA THR A 224 -22.64 16.28 -7.22
C THR A 224 -21.82 16.00 -8.46
N ASP A 225 -21.56 17.04 -9.29
CA ASP A 225 -20.74 16.91 -10.48
C ASP A 225 -19.28 16.70 -10.13
N ASN A 226 -18.53 16.05 -11.04
CA ASN A 226 -17.10 15.76 -10.87
C ASN A 226 -16.77 14.82 -9.68
N VAL A 227 -17.74 14.10 -9.12
CA VAL A 227 -17.46 13.09 -8.07
C VAL A 227 -16.52 11.98 -8.60
N GLU A 228 -16.51 11.73 -9.91
CA GLU A 228 -15.58 10.82 -10.57
C GLU A 228 -14.11 11.26 -10.39
N LEU A 229 -13.85 12.57 -10.41
CA LEU A 229 -12.51 13.11 -10.16
C LEU A 229 -12.15 12.99 -8.67
N ALA A 230 -13.11 13.21 -7.76
CA ALA A 230 -12.90 13.00 -6.33
C ALA A 230 -12.59 11.53 -6.05
N ALA A 231 -13.30 10.58 -6.68
CA ALA A 231 -13.00 9.16 -6.57
C ALA A 231 -11.60 8.81 -7.07
N LEU A 232 -11.22 9.31 -8.26
CA LEU A 232 -9.92 9.05 -8.86
C LEU A 232 -8.76 9.56 -7.99
N GLY A 233 -8.85 10.78 -7.45
CA GLY A 233 -7.83 11.36 -6.58
C GLY A 233 -7.74 10.62 -5.24
N THR A 234 -8.88 10.34 -4.61
CA THR A 234 -8.96 9.62 -3.32
C THR A 234 -8.32 8.22 -3.40
N ILE A 235 -8.61 7.46 -4.49
CA ILE A 235 -7.97 6.15 -4.72
C ILE A 235 -6.46 6.29 -4.92
N ALA A 236 -6.04 7.31 -5.66
CA ALA A 236 -4.64 7.50 -6.03
C ALA A 236 -3.75 7.98 -4.88
N ASP A 237 -4.30 8.75 -3.95
CA ASP A 237 -3.61 9.27 -2.77
C ASP A 237 -3.44 8.22 -1.66
N VAL A 238 -4.10 7.08 -1.79
CA VAL A 238 -3.98 5.95 -0.84
C VAL A 238 -4.44 6.32 0.58
N VAL A 239 -5.41 7.22 0.71
CA VAL A 239 -6.06 7.55 1.98
C VAL A 239 -7.09 6.49 2.36
N SER A 240 -7.57 6.55 3.61
CA SER A 240 -8.58 5.61 4.13
C SER A 240 -9.82 5.53 3.24
N LEU A 241 -10.18 4.33 2.76
CA LEU A 241 -11.41 4.07 1.99
C LEU A 241 -12.59 3.69 2.89
N THR A 242 -12.77 4.45 3.95
CA THR A 242 -13.89 4.35 4.90
C THR A 242 -14.70 5.65 4.93
N GLY A 243 -15.82 5.69 5.63
CA GLY A 243 -16.64 6.90 5.81
C GLY A 243 -16.90 7.66 4.50
N GLU A 244 -16.68 8.98 4.50
CA GLU A 244 -16.98 9.83 3.35
C GLU A 244 -16.10 9.56 2.12
N ASN A 245 -14.85 9.14 2.29
CA ASN A 245 -14.01 8.71 1.16
C ASN A 245 -14.61 7.48 0.46
N ARG A 246 -15.17 6.52 1.22
CA ARG A 246 -15.88 5.38 0.66
C ARG A 246 -17.11 5.83 -0.15
N ILE A 247 -17.87 6.79 0.35
CA ILE A 247 -19.02 7.36 -0.36
C ILE A 247 -18.57 7.99 -1.68
N LEU A 248 -17.58 8.89 -1.64
CA LEU A 248 -17.05 9.57 -2.83
C LEU A 248 -16.54 8.59 -3.87
N VAL A 249 -15.76 7.59 -3.45
CA VAL A 249 -15.17 6.59 -4.35
C VAL A 249 -16.27 5.71 -4.96
N ARG A 250 -17.20 5.19 -4.16
CA ARG A 250 -18.27 4.34 -4.64
C ARG A 250 -19.17 5.06 -5.64
N GLU A 251 -19.60 6.27 -5.31
CA GLU A 251 -20.48 7.06 -6.18
C GLU A 251 -19.77 7.55 -7.45
N GLY A 252 -18.48 7.92 -7.34
CA GLY A 252 -17.68 8.29 -8.50
C GLY A 252 -17.40 7.11 -9.45
N MET A 253 -17.08 5.94 -8.93
CA MET A 253 -16.85 4.74 -9.74
C MET A 253 -18.09 4.31 -10.53
N LYS A 254 -19.29 4.44 -9.96
CA LYS A 254 -20.56 4.19 -10.68
C LYS A 254 -20.71 5.06 -11.92
N ARG A 255 -20.11 6.26 -11.94
CA ARG A 255 -20.23 7.23 -13.03
C ARG A 255 -19.11 7.18 -14.05
N PHE A 256 -18.05 6.40 -13.84
CA PHE A 256 -16.90 6.37 -14.77
C PHE A 256 -17.30 6.03 -16.22
N LEU A 257 -18.17 5.07 -16.43
CA LEU A 257 -18.61 4.69 -17.79
C LEU A 257 -19.55 5.71 -18.45
N THR A 258 -20.25 6.51 -17.66
CA THR A 258 -21.22 7.51 -18.11
C THR A 258 -20.73 8.94 -17.94
N THR A 259 -19.46 9.12 -17.61
CA THR A 259 -18.88 10.43 -17.31
C THR A 259 -19.00 11.39 -18.49
N SER A 260 -19.40 12.63 -18.22
CA SER A 260 -19.38 13.74 -19.16
C SER A 260 -17.99 14.37 -19.33
N ILE A 261 -17.02 13.98 -18.50
CA ILE A 261 -15.65 14.50 -18.53
C ILE A 261 -14.91 13.81 -19.67
N LYS A 262 -14.80 14.50 -20.83
CA LYS A 262 -14.21 13.95 -22.06
C LYS A 262 -12.81 13.36 -21.82
N GLY A 263 -11.99 14.06 -21.05
CA GLY A 263 -10.64 13.59 -20.73
C GLY A 263 -10.62 12.31 -19.91
N LEU A 264 -11.52 12.14 -18.95
CA LEU A 264 -11.61 10.92 -18.16
C LEU A 264 -12.10 9.75 -19.04
N SER A 265 -13.14 9.97 -19.86
CA SER A 265 -13.63 8.98 -20.82
C SER A 265 -12.53 8.52 -21.78
N SER A 266 -11.80 9.47 -22.39
CA SER A 266 -10.69 9.15 -23.30
C SER A 266 -9.56 8.39 -22.60
N LEU A 267 -9.24 8.72 -21.34
CA LEU A 267 -8.20 8.04 -20.58
C LEU A 267 -8.61 6.61 -20.21
N LEU A 268 -9.87 6.39 -19.84
CA LEU A 268 -10.42 5.04 -19.57
C LEU A 268 -10.29 4.13 -20.79
N ILE A 269 -10.60 4.64 -21.98
CA ILE A 269 -10.47 3.89 -23.25
C ILE A 269 -8.98 3.68 -23.58
N ALA A 270 -8.17 4.73 -23.60
CA ALA A 270 -6.75 4.64 -23.95
C ALA A 270 -5.94 3.78 -22.98
N SER A 271 -6.39 3.64 -21.73
CA SER A 271 -5.75 2.78 -20.73
C SER A 271 -6.08 1.30 -20.91
N GLY A 272 -7.09 0.96 -21.71
CA GLY A 272 -7.59 -0.40 -21.87
C GLY A 272 -8.41 -0.91 -20.68
N ILE A 273 -8.87 -0.03 -19.79
CA ILE A 273 -9.80 -0.39 -18.69
C ILE A 273 -11.21 -0.56 -19.22
N VAL A 274 -11.59 0.27 -20.19
CA VAL A 274 -12.91 0.25 -20.84
C VAL A 274 -12.77 -0.25 -22.26
N HIS A 275 -13.52 -1.30 -22.57
CA HIS A 275 -13.73 -1.91 -23.89
C HIS A 275 -15.21 -1.92 -24.22
N GLU A 276 -15.59 -2.31 -25.44
CA GLU A 276 -16.99 -2.37 -25.90
C GLU A 276 -17.90 -3.20 -24.98
N ASP A 277 -17.36 -4.25 -24.37
CA ASP A 277 -18.11 -5.17 -23.50
C ASP A 277 -18.04 -4.81 -21.99
N THR A 278 -17.35 -3.73 -21.62
CA THR A 278 -17.18 -3.34 -20.21
C THR A 278 -18.51 -2.83 -19.64
N LYS A 279 -19.07 -3.54 -18.66
CA LYS A 279 -20.37 -3.21 -18.05
C LYS A 279 -20.24 -2.30 -16.83
N ALA A 280 -19.16 -2.43 -16.05
CA ALA A 280 -18.89 -1.65 -14.84
C ALA A 280 -17.40 -1.62 -14.53
N ILE A 281 -16.98 -0.61 -13.78
CA ILE A 281 -15.67 -0.55 -13.07
C ILE A 281 -16.00 -0.76 -11.60
N THR A 282 -15.76 -1.97 -11.11
CA THR A 282 -16.23 -2.40 -9.79
C THR A 282 -15.15 -2.39 -8.73
N HIS A 283 -13.88 -2.51 -9.12
CA HIS A 283 -12.76 -2.63 -8.20
C HIS A 283 -11.86 -1.38 -8.22
N ALA A 284 -11.56 -0.85 -7.04
CA ALA A 284 -10.71 0.34 -6.89
C ALA A 284 -9.28 0.11 -7.41
N ASP A 285 -8.79 -1.13 -7.44
CA ASP A 285 -7.48 -1.50 -7.97
C ASP A 285 -7.37 -1.26 -9.50
N GLN A 286 -8.48 -1.39 -10.26
CA GLN A 286 -8.51 -1.04 -11.69
C GLN A 286 -8.15 0.44 -11.91
N VAL A 287 -8.58 1.31 -10.99
CA VAL A 287 -8.28 2.74 -11.01
C VAL A 287 -6.85 3.01 -10.50
N SER A 288 -6.49 2.41 -9.37
CA SER A 288 -5.19 2.60 -8.71
C SER A 288 -4.02 2.13 -9.60
N PHE A 289 -4.16 1.00 -10.28
CA PHE A 289 -3.12 0.43 -11.15
C PHE A 289 -3.31 0.75 -12.64
N GLY A 290 -4.53 1.07 -13.02
CA GLY A 290 -4.87 1.38 -14.41
C GLY A 290 -4.81 2.87 -14.76
N LEU A 291 -5.50 3.76 -14.04
CA LEU A 291 -5.58 5.18 -14.36
C LEU A 291 -4.51 6.02 -13.67
N ALA A 292 -4.40 5.90 -12.36
CA ALA A 292 -3.53 6.75 -11.54
C ALA A 292 -2.05 6.76 -12.00
N PRO A 293 -1.43 5.65 -12.42
CA PRO A 293 -0.05 5.66 -12.88
C PRO A 293 0.18 6.49 -14.14
N ARG A 294 -0.83 6.64 -15.03
CA ARG A 294 -0.73 7.43 -16.25
C ARG A 294 -0.69 8.92 -15.96
N LEU A 295 -1.54 9.39 -15.06
CA LEU A 295 -1.53 10.77 -14.58
C LEU A 295 -0.26 11.07 -13.76
N ASN A 296 0.11 10.18 -12.84
CA ASN A 296 1.33 10.32 -12.04
C ASN A 296 2.62 10.34 -12.88
N ALA A 297 2.64 9.66 -14.04
CA ALA A 297 3.81 9.64 -14.91
C ALA A 297 4.16 11.03 -15.42
N ALA A 298 3.15 11.85 -15.75
CA ALA A 298 3.38 13.24 -16.18
C ALA A 298 4.11 14.06 -15.10
N GLY A 299 3.68 13.98 -13.84
CA GLY A 299 4.34 14.64 -12.71
C GLY A 299 5.74 14.11 -12.38
N ARG A 300 6.14 12.96 -12.92
CA ARG A 300 7.45 12.34 -12.67
C ARG A 300 8.47 12.59 -13.75
N ILE A 301 8.09 12.54 -15.04
CA ILE A 301 9.01 12.60 -16.20
C ILE A 301 8.60 13.62 -17.26
N ALA A 302 7.47 14.33 -17.08
CA ALA A 302 6.97 15.37 -17.97
C ALA A 302 6.41 16.56 -17.16
N HIS A 303 5.21 17.05 -17.47
CA HIS A 303 4.57 18.14 -16.74
C HIS A 303 3.12 17.79 -16.37
N ALA A 304 2.82 17.78 -15.08
CA ALA A 304 1.51 17.40 -14.55
C ALA A 304 0.34 18.29 -15.02
N LYS A 305 0.62 19.51 -15.52
CA LYS A 305 -0.42 20.38 -16.11
C LYS A 305 -1.21 19.69 -17.24
N GLU A 306 -0.60 18.72 -17.95
CA GLU A 306 -1.26 17.97 -19.01
C GLU A 306 -2.42 17.12 -18.45
N GLY A 307 -2.29 16.63 -17.21
CA GLY A 307 -3.37 15.93 -16.50
C GLY A 307 -4.56 16.86 -16.21
N VAL A 308 -4.30 18.08 -15.74
CA VAL A 308 -5.37 19.08 -15.52
C VAL A 308 -6.00 19.48 -16.85
N GLN A 309 -5.18 19.70 -17.89
CA GLN A 309 -5.68 20.04 -19.24
C GLN A 309 -6.59 18.93 -19.76
N LEU A 310 -6.19 17.67 -19.60
CA LEU A 310 -7.02 16.50 -19.97
C LEU A 310 -8.37 16.53 -19.25
N MET A 311 -8.39 16.72 -17.92
CA MET A 311 -9.62 16.67 -17.13
C MET A 311 -10.51 17.92 -17.28
N THR A 312 -10.02 18.99 -17.90
CA THR A 312 -10.76 20.25 -18.05
C THR A 312 -11.06 20.62 -19.50
N THR A 313 -10.56 19.89 -20.49
CA THR A 313 -10.84 20.14 -21.90
C THR A 313 -12.28 19.77 -22.29
N GLU A 314 -12.89 20.61 -23.17
CA GLU A 314 -14.19 20.36 -23.78
C GLU A 314 -14.08 19.84 -25.23
N SER A 315 -12.85 19.69 -25.75
CA SER A 315 -12.59 19.10 -27.08
C SER A 315 -12.33 17.61 -26.98
N SER A 316 -13.09 16.80 -27.72
CA SER A 316 -12.87 15.35 -27.78
C SER A 316 -11.52 15.01 -28.42
N GLU A 317 -11.14 15.72 -29.51
CA GLU A 317 -9.87 15.51 -30.18
C GLU A 317 -8.67 15.80 -29.27
N GLU A 318 -8.76 16.88 -28.47
CA GLU A 318 -7.72 17.22 -27.51
C GLU A 318 -7.67 16.18 -26.38
N ALA A 319 -8.82 15.71 -25.90
CA ALA A 319 -8.91 14.68 -24.87
C ALA A 319 -8.25 13.36 -25.33
N GLU A 320 -8.56 12.88 -26.53
CA GLU A 320 -7.95 11.68 -27.11
C GLU A 320 -6.43 11.83 -27.27
N ARG A 321 -5.98 12.95 -27.79
CA ARG A 321 -4.55 13.25 -27.97
C ARG A 321 -3.80 13.24 -26.63
N LEU A 322 -4.33 13.95 -25.61
CA LEU A 322 -3.71 14.02 -24.28
C LEU A 322 -3.75 12.67 -23.56
N ALA A 323 -4.84 11.92 -23.68
CA ALA A 323 -4.94 10.58 -23.08
C ALA A 323 -3.88 9.64 -23.67
N SER A 324 -3.72 9.62 -25.00
CA SER A 324 -2.67 8.85 -25.68
C SER A 324 -1.28 9.27 -25.21
N GLN A 325 -1.00 10.56 -25.16
CA GLN A 325 0.28 11.10 -24.71
C GLN A 325 0.63 10.69 -23.27
N LEU A 326 -0.35 10.69 -22.36
CA LEU A 326 -0.15 10.25 -20.97
C LEU A 326 0.11 8.74 -20.88
N CYS A 327 -0.56 7.93 -21.72
CA CYS A 327 -0.27 6.51 -21.81
C CYS A 327 1.17 6.25 -22.31
N ASP A 328 1.63 6.95 -23.34
CA ASP A 328 3.01 6.84 -23.86
C ASP A 328 4.05 7.30 -22.82
N THR A 329 3.74 8.39 -22.10
CA THR A 329 4.57 8.88 -20.99
C THR A 329 4.68 7.82 -19.90
N ASN A 330 3.59 7.13 -19.56
CA ASN A 330 3.62 6.05 -18.56
C ASN A 330 4.44 4.83 -19.05
N VAL A 331 4.33 4.47 -20.33
CA VAL A 331 5.19 3.40 -20.91
C VAL A 331 6.67 3.77 -20.80
N THR A 332 7.01 5.02 -21.13
CA THR A 332 8.38 5.54 -21.00
C THR A 332 8.85 5.49 -19.54
N ARG A 333 8.01 5.92 -18.59
CA ARG A 333 8.32 5.84 -17.17
C ARG A 333 8.55 4.40 -16.70
N GLN A 334 7.73 3.44 -17.16
CA GLN A 334 7.90 2.01 -16.84
C GLN A 334 9.21 1.45 -17.41
N GLN A 335 9.64 1.89 -18.59
CA GLN A 335 10.93 1.47 -19.16
C GLN A 335 12.10 2.02 -18.35
N ILE A 336 12.05 3.31 -17.97
CA ILE A 336 13.07 3.94 -17.10
C ILE A 336 13.13 3.20 -15.76
N GLU A 337 11.98 2.91 -15.14
CA GLU A 337 11.88 2.16 -13.88
C GLU A 337 12.54 0.78 -13.99
N ARG A 338 12.23 0.04 -15.06
CA ARG A 338 12.79 -1.31 -15.31
C ARG A 338 14.28 -1.26 -15.40
N ASN A 339 14.82 -0.33 -16.19
CA ASN A 339 16.25 -0.19 -16.38
C ASN A 339 16.97 0.14 -15.05
N ILE A 340 16.45 1.12 -14.30
CA ILE A 340 17.02 1.48 -12.99
C ILE A 340 16.93 0.31 -12.01
N PHE A 341 15.82 -0.41 -12.01
CA PHE A 341 15.62 -1.55 -11.11
C PHE A 341 16.62 -2.69 -11.40
N GLU A 342 16.83 -3.04 -12.67
CA GLU A 342 17.79 -4.06 -13.08
C GLU A 342 19.23 -3.66 -12.71
N GLU A 343 19.58 -2.39 -12.93
CA GLU A 343 20.89 -1.85 -12.54
C GLU A 343 21.06 -1.83 -11.02
N ALA A 344 20.03 -1.41 -10.27
CA ALA A 344 20.05 -1.39 -8.82
C ALA A 344 20.23 -2.80 -8.24
N GLN A 345 19.58 -3.82 -8.82
CA GLN A 345 19.79 -5.21 -8.39
C GLN A 345 21.22 -5.70 -8.62
N LYS A 346 21.81 -5.39 -9.79
CA LYS A 346 23.23 -5.69 -10.04
C LYS A 346 24.12 -4.98 -9.00
N ARG A 347 23.82 -3.72 -8.71
CA ARG A 347 24.56 -2.92 -7.75
C ARG A 347 24.46 -3.47 -6.31
N ILE A 348 23.28 -3.96 -5.90
CA ILE A 348 23.10 -4.63 -4.60
C ILE A 348 24.01 -5.84 -4.49
N ALA A 349 24.07 -6.68 -5.52
CA ALA A 349 24.94 -7.85 -5.56
C ALA A 349 26.44 -7.48 -5.55
N GLU A 350 26.86 -6.49 -6.36
CA GLU A 350 28.24 -6.00 -6.40
C GLU A 350 28.72 -5.45 -5.04
N LEU A 351 27.84 -4.74 -4.32
CA LEU A 351 28.12 -4.19 -3.00
C LEU A 351 28.02 -5.25 -1.89
N ALA A 352 27.52 -6.45 -2.21
CA ALA A 352 27.26 -7.55 -1.27
C ALA A 352 26.42 -7.12 -0.05
N ILE A 353 25.42 -6.24 -0.29
CA ILE A 353 24.57 -5.65 0.77
C ILE A 353 23.23 -6.37 0.94
N GLU A 354 23.00 -7.52 0.32
CA GLU A 354 21.74 -8.27 0.41
C GLU A 354 21.38 -8.68 1.84
N LYS A 355 22.40 -8.80 2.70
CA LYS A 355 22.25 -9.15 4.13
C LYS A 355 22.21 -7.94 5.05
N ASP A 356 22.37 -6.73 4.51
CA ASP A 356 22.30 -5.51 5.32
C ASP A 356 20.87 -5.25 5.82
N MET A 357 20.74 -4.71 7.03
CA MET A 357 19.43 -4.40 7.64
C MET A 357 18.77 -3.15 7.03
N ALA A 358 19.53 -2.34 6.29
CA ALA A 358 19.03 -1.24 5.49
C ALA A 358 19.83 -1.20 4.18
N LEU A 359 19.12 -1.20 3.04
CA LEU A 359 19.74 -1.20 1.72
C LEU A 359 19.95 0.23 1.22
N VAL A 360 21.19 0.63 0.98
CA VAL A 360 21.53 1.92 0.39
C VAL A 360 22.19 1.69 -0.96
N VAL A 361 21.49 2.03 -2.03
CA VAL A 361 21.89 1.74 -3.42
C VAL A 361 22.02 3.05 -4.19
N ASP A 362 23.15 3.26 -4.83
CA ASP A 362 23.43 4.45 -5.65
C ASP A 362 23.74 4.09 -7.10
N GLY A 363 23.35 4.95 -8.02
CA GLY A 363 23.69 4.87 -9.42
C GLY A 363 23.86 6.24 -10.07
N GLN A 364 24.53 6.26 -11.24
CA GLN A 364 24.78 7.50 -11.96
C GLN A 364 23.59 7.86 -12.85
N ASP A 365 23.19 9.13 -12.83
CA ASP A 365 22.19 9.72 -13.72
C ASP A 365 20.83 9.01 -13.77
N TRP A 366 20.47 8.26 -12.73
CA TRP A 366 19.13 7.70 -12.60
C TRP A 366 18.09 8.82 -12.50
N HIS A 367 16.93 8.61 -13.09
CA HIS A 367 15.90 9.65 -13.11
C HIS A 367 15.32 9.91 -11.70
N PRO A 368 15.45 11.14 -11.14
CA PRO A 368 15.07 11.41 -9.74
C PRO A 368 13.56 11.23 -9.47
N GLY A 369 12.70 11.43 -10.48
CA GLY A 369 11.25 11.17 -10.38
C GLY A 369 10.86 9.69 -10.30
N VAL A 370 11.81 8.75 -10.61
CA VAL A 370 11.54 7.31 -10.70
C VAL A 370 12.17 6.52 -9.57
N ILE A 371 13.31 6.98 -9.01
CA ILE A 371 14.02 6.24 -7.95
C ILE A 371 13.16 5.87 -6.74
N GLY A 372 12.14 6.67 -6.41
CA GLY A 372 11.21 6.36 -5.31
C GLY A 372 10.33 5.14 -5.59
N ILE A 373 9.96 4.92 -6.86
CA ILE A 373 9.21 3.72 -7.29
C ILE A 373 10.13 2.49 -7.20
N VAL A 374 11.37 2.64 -7.66
CA VAL A 374 12.38 1.58 -7.57
C VAL A 374 12.66 1.22 -6.11
N ALA A 375 12.73 2.21 -5.20
CA ALA A 375 12.89 1.94 -3.77
C ALA A 375 11.74 1.11 -3.19
N SER A 376 10.48 1.41 -3.57
CA SER A 376 9.32 0.61 -3.17
C SER A 376 9.43 -0.82 -3.68
N ARG A 377 9.78 -1.02 -4.96
CA ARG A 377 9.91 -2.35 -5.56
C ARG A 377 11.04 -3.19 -4.95
N ILE A 378 12.16 -2.56 -4.58
CA ILE A 378 13.26 -3.23 -3.87
C ILE A 378 12.80 -3.61 -2.45
N LEU A 379 12.05 -2.72 -1.76
CA LEU A 379 11.49 -3.00 -0.44
C LEU A 379 10.55 -4.21 -0.46
N GLU A 380 9.69 -4.35 -1.47
CA GLU A 380 8.81 -5.52 -1.65
C GLU A 380 9.58 -6.83 -1.74
N ILE A 381 10.77 -6.81 -2.36
CA ILE A 381 11.61 -8.02 -2.51
C ILE A 381 12.36 -8.36 -1.23
N TYR A 382 13.00 -7.35 -0.62
CA TYR A 382 13.92 -7.58 0.50
C TYR A 382 13.28 -7.38 1.87
N HIS A 383 12.10 -6.75 1.92
CA HIS A 383 11.36 -6.39 3.13
C HIS A 383 12.23 -5.70 4.20
N ARG A 384 12.98 -4.69 3.77
CA ARG A 384 13.91 -3.89 4.60
C ARG A 384 13.83 -2.43 4.21
N PRO A 385 14.25 -1.48 5.08
CA PRO A 385 14.41 -0.09 4.68
C PRO A 385 15.33 0.04 3.47
N VAL A 386 14.86 0.77 2.44
CA VAL A 386 15.57 0.95 1.15
C VAL A 386 15.74 2.43 0.85
N LEU A 387 16.96 2.80 0.49
CA LEU A 387 17.33 4.13 0.05
C LEU A 387 18.00 4.01 -1.32
N VAL A 388 17.35 4.59 -2.34
CA VAL A 388 17.87 4.61 -3.72
C VAL A 388 18.30 6.03 -4.04
N LEU A 389 19.55 6.19 -4.48
CA LEU A 389 20.16 7.47 -4.80
C LEU A 389 20.51 7.56 -6.28
N THR A 390 20.27 8.74 -6.85
CA THR A 390 20.88 9.13 -8.12
C THR A 390 22.02 10.11 -7.85
N VAL A 391 23.17 9.87 -8.45
CA VAL A 391 24.35 10.74 -8.33
C VAL A 391 24.50 11.53 -9.62
N ARG A 392 24.56 12.86 -9.50
CA ARG A 392 24.84 13.78 -10.59
C ARG A 392 25.67 14.96 -10.08
N ASP A 393 26.68 15.38 -10.81
CA ASP A 393 27.54 16.54 -10.49
C ASP A 393 28.09 16.51 -9.04
N GLY A 394 28.48 15.32 -8.56
CA GLY A 394 29.04 15.14 -7.22
C GLY A 394 28.02 15.15 -6.08
N VAL A 395 26.72 15.26 -6.39
CA VAL A 395 25.64 15.25 -5.39
C VAL A 395 24.72 14.06 -5.60
N GLY A 396 24.47 13.32 -4.52
CA GLY A 396 23.46 12.26 -4.46
C GLY A 396 22.12 12.82 -4.00
N LYS A 397 21.04 12.54 -4.77
CA LYS A 397 19.65 12.75 -4.34
C LYS A 397 19.02 11.38 -4.08
N GLY A 398 18.53 11.16 -2.85
CA GLY A 398 17.97 9.89 -2.40
C GLY A 398 16.47 9.93 -2.17
N SER A 399 15.82 8.82 -2.46
CA SER A 399 14.44 8.54 -2.08
C SER A 399 14.41 7.27 -1.22
N CYS A 400 13.72 7.35 -0.09
CA CYS A 400 13.66 6.29 0.91
C CYS A 400 12.27 5.67 1.00
N ARG A 401 12.24 4.37 1.28
CA ARG A 401 11.05 3.63 1.69
C ARG A 401 11.39 2.75 2.88
N SER A 402 10.44 2.59 3.79
CA SER A 402 10.68 1.88 5.05
C SER A 402 9.61 0.82 5.35
N ILE A 403 9.93 -0.03 6.31
CA ILE A 403 9.00 -1.00 6.91
C ILE A 403 8.39 -0.42 8.20
N PRO A 404 7.22 -0.92 8.67
CA PRO A 404 6.54 -0.39 9.86
C PRO A 404 7.40 -0.33 11.13
N ALA A 405 8.33 -1.28 11.27
CA ALA A 405 9.24 -1.38 12.42
C ALA A 405 10.37 -0.33 12.42
N PHE A 406 10.58 0.43 11.31
CA PHE A 406 11.71 1.35 11.19
C PHE A 406 11.29 2.75 10.77
N ASN A 407 11.62 3.76 11.59
CA ASN A 407 11.38 5.16 11.27
C ASN A 407 12.55 5.72 10.45
N ILE A 408 12.34 5.86 9.12
CA ILE A 408 13.40 6.32 8.20
C ILE A 408 13.73 7.80 8.40
N TYR A 409 12.78 8.64 8.83
CA TYR A 409 13.02 10.04 9.11
C TYR A 409 13.98 10.22 10.30
N GLU A 410 13.77 9.50 11.40
CA GLU A 410 14.67 9.49 12.54
C GLU A 410 16.06 8.94 12.18
N ALA A 411 16.10 7.92 11.32
CA ALA A 411 17.36 7.36 10.84
C ALA A 411 18.18 8.38 10.03
N LEU A 412 17.53 9.19 9.18
CA LEU A 412 18.17 10.30 8.47
C LEU A 412 18.60 11.40 9.43
N ALA A 413 17.75 11.78 10.38
CA ALA A 413 18.05 12.80 11.38
C ALA A 413 19.28 12.43 12.24
N ALA A 414 19.46 11.13 12.54
CA ALA A 414 20.65 10.63 13.25
C ALA A 414 21.96 10.75 12.42
N GLN A 415 21.87 10.95 11.10
CA GLN A 415 23.01 11.09 10.18
C GLN A 415 23.10 12.51 9.57
N LYS A 416 22.43 13.50 10.18
CA LYS A 416 22.30 14.85 9.66
C LYS A 416 23.63 15.55 9.31
N ASP A 417 24.72 15.15 9.98
CA ASP A 417 26.07 15.66 9.77
C ASP A 417 26.67 15.25 8.41
N LEU A 418 26.15 14.20 7.78
CA LEU A 418 26.53 13.74 6.44
C LEU A 418 25.62 14.29 5.34
N LEU A 419 24.44 14.80 5.71
CA LEU A 419 23.40 15.17 4.75
C LEU A 419 23.40 16.67 4.46
N LEU A 420 23.20 17.03 3.20
CA LEU A 420 22.98 18.42 2.75
C LEU A 420 21.56 18.89 3.11
N GLN A 421 20.58 18.00 2.91
CA GLN A 421 19.17 18.24 3.18
C GLN A 421 18.46 16.89 3.40
N TYR A 422 17.44 16.84 4.24
CA TYR A 422 16.54 15.70 4.39
C TYR A 422 15.14 16.15 4.82
N GLY A 423 14.13 15.31 4.55
CA GLY A 423 12.75 15.55 4.93
C GLY A 423 11.87 14.34 4.61
N GLY A 424 10.69 14.28 5.22
CA GLY A 424 9.73 13.20 5.01
C GLY A 424 9.07 12.72 6.30
N HIS A 425 8.58 11.50 6.26
CA HIS A 425 7.82 10.85 7.34
C HIS A 425 8.41 9.48 7.68
N LYS A 426 7.79 8.79 8.64
CA LYS A 426 8.24 7.48 9.13
C LYS A 426 8.48 6.46 8.01
N MET A 427 7.59 6.39 7.01
CA MET A 427 7.60 5.35 5.97
C MET A 427 8.29 5.77 4.67
N ALA A 428 8.40 7.06 4.40
CA ALA A 428 8.98 7.59 3.17
C ALA A 428 9.68 8.93 3.43
N ALA A 429 10.87 9.10 2.86
CA ALA A 429 11.65 10.31 3.01
C ALA A 429 12.50 10.59 1.76
N GLY A 430 13.00 11.81 1.67
CA GLY A 430 13.98 12.23 0.67
C GLY A 430 15.18 12.89 1.34
N PHE A 431 16.34 12.82 0.70
CA PHE A 431 17.54 13.49 1.19
C PHE A 431 18.53 13.81 0.06
N SER A 432 19.50 14.68 0.35
CA SER A 432 20.66 14.91 -0.52
C SER A 432 21.95 14.82 0.28
N ILE A 433 23.02 14.36 -0.38
CA ILE A 433 24.31 14.05 0.22
C ILE A 433 25.43 14.28 -0.81
N GLU A 434 26.63 14.64 -0.37
CA GLU A 434 27.82 14.65 -1.22
C GLU A 434 28.18 13.20 -1.62
N ALA A 435 28.54 12.97 -2.88
CA ALA A 435 28.72 11.62 -3.43
C ALA A 435 29.85 10.82 -2.72
N ASP A 436 30.90 11.52 -2.30
CA ASP A 436 32.03 10.92 -1.56
C ASP A 436 31.65 10.45 -0.15
N LYS A 437 30.57 10.95 0.43
CA LYS A 437 30.06 10.56 1.75
C LYS A 437 29.13 9.35 1.72
N ILE A 438 28.66 8.91 0.53
CA ILE A 438 27.72 7.79 0.40
C ILE A 438 28.25 6.49 1.06
N PRO A 439 29.52 6.07 0.91
CA PRO A 439 30.02 4.85 1.56
C PRO A 439 29.96 4.91 3.09
N GLU A 440 30.31 6.06 3.69
CA GLU A 440 30.23 6.25 5.12
C GLU A 440 28.77 6.28 5.62
N PHE A 441 27.89 6.98 4.88
CA PHE A 441 26.46 7.01 5.16
C PHE A 441 25.86 5.60 5.15
N ARG A 442 26.17 4.77 4.14
CA ARG A 442 25.71 3.37 4.05
C ARG A 442 26.12 2.57 5.28
N LYS A 443 27.39 2.68 5.68
CA LYS A 443 27.93 1.98 6.86
C LYS A 443 27.22 2.40 8.15
N ARG A 444 27.07 3.72 8.38
CA ARG A 444 26.43 4.25 9.59
C ARG A 444 24.95 3.92 9.65
N LEU A 445 24.23 4.06 8.52
CA LEU A 445 22.81 3.76 8.45
C LEU A 445 22.54 2.28 8.73
N ASN A 446 23.36 1.38 8.17
CA ASN A 446 23.23 -0.05 8.42
C ASN A 446 23.54 -0.39 9.89
N ALA A 447 24.52 0.24 10.52
CA ALA A 447 24.78 0.09 11.95
C ALA A 447 23.60 0.60 12.80
N TYR A 448 23.00 1.74 12.42
CA TYR A 448 21.80 2.28 13.06
C TYR A 448 20.60 1.33 12.94
N ALA A 449 20.41 0.71 11.77
CA ALA A 449 19.35 -0.26 11.53
C ALA A 449 19.58 -1.55 12.32
N LYS A 450 20.79 -2.11 12.32
CA LYS A 450 21.15 -3.31 13.10
C LYS A 450 20.93 -3.16 14.61
N ALA A 451 21.02 -1.95 15.14
CA ALA A 451 20.77 -1.69 16.56
C ALA A 451 19.27 -1.61 16.91
N ARG A 452 18.37 -1.56 15.93
CA ARG A 452 16.92 -1.31 16.11
C ARG A 452 16.02 -2.35 15.49
N LEU A 453 16.46 -3.04 14.46
CA LEU A 453 15.73 -4.08 13.78
C LEU A 453 16.23 -5.46 14.16
N THR A 454 15.29 -6.36 14.32
CA THR A 454 15.56 -7.79 14.41
C THR A 454 15.33 -8.46 13.03
N PRO A 455 15.85 -9.67 12.78
CA PRO A 455 15.52 -10.41 11.57
C PRO A 455 14.02 -10.63 11.39
N GLU A 456 13.27 -10.75 12.48
CA GLU A 456 11.82 -10.94 12.51
C GLU A 456 11.07 -9.71 11.97
N ASP A 457 11.57 -8.51 12.21
CA ASP A 457 11.00 -7.26 11.68
C ASP A 457 11.12 -7.15 10.15
N CYS A 458 12.04 -7.93 9.57
CA CYS A 458 12.29 -8.00 8.13
C CYS A 458 11.51 -9.11 7.43
N ILE A 459 10.56 -9.76 8.12
CA ILE A 459 9.69 -10.78 7.55
C ILE A 459 8.34 -10.17 7.25
N PRO A 460 7.85 -10.23 5.99
CA PRO A 460 6.53 -9.73 5.65
C PRO A 460 5.45 -10.50 6.40
N VAL A 461 4.43 -9.79 6.84
CA VAL A 461 3.24 -10.37 7.50
C VAL A 461 2.08 -10.34 6.52
N LEU A 462 1.43 -11.47 6.32
CA LEU A 462 0.18 -11.57 5.60
C LEU A 462 -0.97 -11.59 6.63
N GLU A 463 -1.79 -10.56 6.60
CA GLU A 463 -2.99 -10.45 7.43
C GLU A 463 -4.10 -11.28 6.81
N VAL A 464 -4.38 -12.45 7.36
CA VAL A 464 -5.36 -13.42 6.87
C VAL A 464 -6.66 -13.26 7.66
N GLU A 465 -7.78 -13.07 6.98
CA GLU A 465 -9.07 -12.90 7.65
C GLU A 465 -9.53 -14.15 8.38
N GLU A 466 -9.48 -15.29 7.69
CA GLU A 466 -9.98 -16.57 8.22
C GLU A 466 -9.32 -17.75 7.49
N CYS A 467 -9.25 -18.89 8.16
CA CYS A 467 -8.89 -20.16 7.53
C CYS A 467 -10.17 -20.87 7.09
N LEU A 468 -10.32 -21.11 5.78
CA LEU A 468 -11.53 -21.71 5.18
C LEU A 468 -11.21 -23.03 4.51
N PRO A 469 -12.09 -24.05 4.65
CA PRO A 469 -12.08 -25.19 3.74
C PRO A 469 -12.33 -24.72 2.29
N LEU A 470 -11.67 -25.34 1.31
CA LEU A 470 -11.88 -24.99 -0.09
C LEU A 470 -13.33 -25.17 -0.55
N SER A 471 -14.07 -26.12 0.07
CA SER A 471 -15.50 -26.34 -0.20
C SER A 471 -16.39 -25.15 0.13
N ASP A 472 -15.94 -24.25 1.00
CA ASP A 472 -16.70 -23.08 1.44
C ASP A 472 -16.44 -21.85 0.57
N VAL A 473 -15.45 -21.94 -0.32
CA VAL A 473 -15.11 -20.88 -1.28
C VAL A 473 -15.98 -21.05 -2.52
N SER A 474 -17.23 -20.62 -2.43
CA SER A 474 -18.21 -20.68 -3.52
C SER A 474 -18.26 -19.36 -4.32
N ILE A 475 -18.83 -19.41 -5.53
CA ILE A 475 -19.11 -18.22 -6.36
C ILE A 475 -19.97 -17.22 -5.58
N ASP A 476 -21.03 -17.68 -4.91
CA ASP A 476 -21.90 -16.82 -4.09
C ASP A 476 -21.13 -16.15 -2.95
N PHE A 477 -20.20 -16.87 -2.32
CA PHE A 477 -19.35 -16.28 -1.29
C PHE A 477 -18.46 -15.19 -1.88
N ILE A 478 -17.83 -15.43 -3.03
CA ILE A 478 -16.96 -14.44 -3.70
C ILE A 478 -17.75 -13.20 -4.10
N HIS A 479 -18.92 -13.36 -4.74
CA HIS A 479 -19.78 -12.23 -5.07
C HIS A 479 -20.24 -11.45 -3.82
N SER A 480 -20.43 -12.12 -2.69
CA SER A 480 -20.74 -11.41 -1.46
C SER A 480 -19.60 -10.50 -0.99
N LEU A 481 -18.34 -10.83 -1.30
CA LEU A 481 -17.19 -9.98 -0.97
C LEU A 481 -17.17 -8.67 -1.75
N ASP A 482 -17.85 -8.57 -2.90
CA ASP A 482 -17.97 -7.33 -3.68
C ASP A 482 -18.66 -6.22 -2.88
N LEU A 483 -19.45 -6.55 -1.86
CA LEU A 483 -20.03 -5.58 -0.93
C LEU A 483 -18.98 -4.81 -0.12
N LEU A 484 -17.74 -5.33 -0.03
CA LEU A 484 -16.62 -4.63 0.60
C LEU A 484 -16.05 -3.51 -0.30
N GLU A 485 -16.26 -3.58 -1.62
CA GLU A 485 -15.74 -2.56 -2.53
C GLU A 485 -16.36 -1.16 -2.25
N PRO A 486 -15.57 -0.10 -2.42
CA PRO A 486 -14.18 -0.05 -2.83
C PRO A 486 -13.21 -0.51 -1.74
N CYS A 487 -12.30 -1.42 -2.10
CA CYS A 487 -11.23 -1.90 -1.21
C CYS A 487 -9.96 -1.06 -1.38
N GLY A 488 -9.19 -0.90 -0.29
CA GLY A 488 -7.94 -0.14 -0.26
C GLY A 488 -7.44 0.10 1.16
N CYS A 489 -6.85 1.28 1.42
CA CYS A 489 -6.36 1.64 2.75
C CYS A 489 -7.50 1.58 3.78
N ASP A 490 -7.25 1.00 4.95
CA ASP A 490 -8.19 0.74 6.06
C ASP A 490 -9.44 -0.11 5.71
N ASN A 491 -9.62 -0.46 4.45
CA ASN A 491 -10.62 -1.43 3.99
C ASN A 491 -9.98 -2.42 3.01
N PRO A 492 -9.01 -3.23 3.44
CA PRO A 492 -8.25 -4.10 2.54
C PRO A 492 -9.13 -5.20 1.96
N LYS A 493 -8.77 -5.66 0.74
CA LYS A 493 -9.34 -6.88 0.16
C LYS A 493 -9.05 -8.07 1.08
N PRO A 494 -10.04 -8.90 1.41
CA PRO A 494 -9.82 -10.01 2.34
C PRO A 494 -8.96 -11.10 1.72
N ILE A 495 -8.00 -11.59 2.50
CA ILE A 495 -7.17 -12.75 2.16
C ILE A 495 -7.53 -13.90 3.10
N PHE A 496 -7.58 -15.10 2.53
CA PHE A 496 -7.94 -16.32 3.25
C PHE A 496 -6.79 -17.31 3.26
N ALA A 497 -6.82 -18.23 4.20
CA ALA A 497 -5.95 -19.40 4.18
C ALA A 497 -6.78 -20.68 4.03
N THR A 498 -6.18 -21.72 3.49
CA THR A 498 -6.67 -23.09 3.61
C THR A 498 -5.54 -24.00 4.04
N ARG A 499 -5.87 -25.07 4.75
CA ARG A 499 -4.91 -26.07 5.21
C ARG A 499 -5.17 -27.40 4.53
N GLN A 500 -4.11 -28.18 4.36
CA GLN A 500 -4.15 -29.56 3.87
C GLN A 500 -4.86 -29.70 2.50
N ALA A 501 -4.65 -28.73 1.61
CA ALA A 501 -5.17 -28.81 0.25
C ALA A 501 -4.32 -29.79 -0.58
N PHE A 502 -4.96 -30.78 -1.21
CA PHE A 502 -4.29 -31.75 -2.07
C PHE A 502 -4.11 -31.17 -3.47
N VAL A 503 -2.88 -31.27 -4.01
CA VAL A 503 -2.51 -30.79 -5.34
C VAL A 503 -2.69 -31.91 -6.37
N GLU A 504 -3.71 -31.79 -7.22
CA GLU A 504 -3.99 -32.77 -8.28
C GLU A 504 -3.07 -32.57 -9.49
N THR A 505 -2.90 -31.34 -9.93
CA THR A 505 -2.02 -30.98 -11.06
C THR A 505 -1.21 -29.74 -10.76
N ALA A 506 -0.02 -29.66 -11.36
CA ALA A 506 0.87 -28.54 -11.17
C ALA A 506 1.67 -28.26 -12.46
N ARG A 507 1.70 -27.00 -12.94
CA ARG A 507 2.41 -26.62 -14.16
C ARG A 507 2.79 -25.15 -14.22
N ARG A 508 3.84 -24.83 -14.96
CA ARG A 508 4.19 -23.46 -15.31
C ARG A 508 3.32 -22.94 -16.46
N ILE A 509 2.93 -21.68 -16.36
CA ILE A 509 2.11 -20.97 -17.35
C ILE A 509 2.77 -19.64 -17.75
N GLY A 510 2.26 -19.01 -18.82
CA GLY A 510 2.81 -17.79 -19.43
C GLY A 510 3.88 -18.10 -20.50
N GLN A 511 4.12 -17.15 -21.41
CA GLN A 511 5.10 -17.31 -22.51
C GLN A 511 6.52 -17.47 -21.97
N ASP A 512 6.86 -16.76 -20.91
CA ASP A 512 8.16 -16.81 -20.24
C ASP A 512 8.25 -17.85 -19.11
N ARG A 513 7.18 -18.63 -18.90
CA ARG A 513 7.05 -19.67 -17.86
C ARG A 513 7.34 -19.16 -16.44
N ARG A 514 7.10 -17.87 -16.18
CA ARG A 514 7.32 -17.22 -14.86
C ARG A 514 6.15 -17.31 -13.90
N HIS A 515 5.02 -17.82 -14.35
CA HIS A 515 3.84 -18.01 -13.52
C HIS A 515 3.59 -19.49 -13.31
N PHE A 516 2.82 -19.80 -12.28
CA PHE A 516 2.54 -21.18 -11.92
C PHE A 516 1.06 -21.38 -11.65
N LYS A 517 0.52 -22.49 -12.11
CA LYS A 517 -0.87 -22.87 -11.89
C LYS A 517 -0.91 -24.29 -11.35
N CYS A 518 -1.69 -24.50 -10.30
CA CYS A 518 -2.04 -25.82 -9.81
C CYS A 518 -3.56 -25.96 -9.71
N GLN A 519 -4.03 -27.20 -9.65
CA GLN A 519 -5.41 -27.52 -9.35
C GLN A 519 -5.46 -28.20 -7.99
N LEU A 520 -6.35 -27.73 -7.14
CA LEU A 520 -6.52 -28.20 -5.77
C LEU A 520 -7.84 -28.96 -5.65
N SER A 521 -7.83 -30.06 -4.91
CA SER A 521 -9.03 -30.84 -4.63
C SER A 521 -9.91 -30.16 -3.59
N ALA A 522 -11.17 -29.90 -3.96
CA ALA A 522 -12.21 -29.33 -3.11
C ALA A 522 -13.41 -30.30 -3.04
N GLY A 523 -13.23 -31.42 -2.37
CA GLY A 523 -14.22 -32.49 -2.34
C GLY A 523 -14.33 -33.22 -3.68
N LYS A 524 -15.39 -32.93 -4.47
CA LYS A 524 -15.58 -33.50 -5.82
C LYS A 524 -15.16 -32.57 -6.95
N GLU A 525 -14.86 -31.33 -6.62
CA GLU A 525 -14.52 -30.27 -7.59
C GLU A 525 -13.02 -29.97 -7.53
N LEU A 526 -12.51 -29.39 -8.63
CA LEU A 526 -11.14 -28.91 -8.71
C LEU A 526 -11.17 -27.39 -8.80
N ILE A 527 -10.37 -26.73 -7.97
CA ILE A 527 -10.22 -25.27 -7.98
C ILE A 527 -8.85 -24.91 -8.53
N ASP A 528 -8.82 -23.99 -9.48
CA ASP A 528 -7.61 -23.44 -10.05
C ASP A 528 -6.95 -22.46 -9.07
N ALA A 529 -5.66 -22.64 -8.83
CA ALA A 529 -4.83 -21.77 -7.99
C ALA A 529 -3.66 -21.22 -8.81
N ILE A 530 -3.52 -19.90 -8.88
CA ILE A 530 -2.51 -19.22 -9.69
C ILE A 530 -1.52 -18.47 -8.81
N PHE A 531 -0.26 -18.63 -9.12
CA PHE A 531 0.86 -17.92 -8.51
C PHE A 531 1.54 -17.07 -9.57
N TRP A 532 1.45 -15.77 -9.42
CA TRP A 532 2.10 -14.81 -10.30
C TRP A 532 3.56 -14.59 -9.90
N GLY A 533 4.46 -14.59 -10.88
CA GLY A 533 5.85 -14.19 -10.68
C GLY A 533 6.69 -15.10 -9.80
N VAL A 534 6.49 -16.42 -9.85
CA VAL A 534 7.23 -17.39 -9.00
C VAL A 534 8.70 -17.56 -9.34
N GLY A 535 9.19 -16.95 -10.41
CA GLY A 535 10.58 -17.12 -10.85
C GLY A 535 10.88 -18.55 -11.31
N ASP A 536 12.05 -19.10 -10.93
CA ASP A 536 12.50 -20.42 -11.38
C ASP A 536 12.13 -21.57 -10.41
N ILE A 537 11.46 -21.26 -9.29
CA ILE A 537 11.10 -22.25 -8.26
C ILE A 537 9.64 -22.65 -8.43
N ASP A 538 9.38 -23.96 -8.53
CA ASP A 538 8.01 -24.48 -8.51
C ASP A 538 7.50 -24.49 -7.07
N PRO A 539 6.33 -23.84 -6.79
CA PRO A 539 5.81 -23.73 -5.43
C PRO A 539 5.36 -25.07 -4.83
N CYS A 540 4.89 -26.00 -5.66
CA CYS A 540 4.44 -27.33 -5.27
C CYS A 540 4.49 -28.30 -6.46
N ARG A 541 4.17 -29.57 -6.23
CA ARG A 541 4.09 -30.64 -7.24
C ARG A 541 2.76 -31.36 -7.12
N ALA A 542 2.35 -32.04 -8.19
CA ALA A 542 1.21 -32.95 -8.14
C ALA A 542 1.45 -34.05 -7.11
N GLY A 543 0.48 -34.32 -6.25
CA GLY A 543 0.54 -35.24 -5.13
C GLY A 543 0.94 -34.62 -3.79
N ASP A 544 1.35 -33.35 -3.76
CA ASP A 544 1.68 -32.66 -2.51
C ASP A 544 0.40 -32.31 -1.73
N VAL A 545 0.53 -32.22 -0.41
CA VAL A 545 -0.45 -31.62 0.48
C VAL A 545 0.11 -30.30 0.98
N VAL A 546 -0.64 -29.23 0.81
CA VAL A 546 -0.16 -27.86 1.03
C VAL A 546 -1.11 -27.02 1.85
N ASP A 547 -0.55 -26.10 2.62
CA ASP A 547 -1.25 -24.96 3.18
C ASP A 547 -1.02 -23.73 2.28
N LEU A 548 -2.04 -22.95 1.97
CA LEU A 548 -1.91 -21.78 1.12
C LEU A 548 -2.70 -20.57 1.63
N VAL A 549 -2.20 -19.38 1.29
CA VAL A 549 -2.88 -18.10 1.49
C VAL A 549 -3.24 -17.55 0.12
N PHE A 550 -4.50 -17.11 -0.01
CA PHE A 550 -5.06 -16.72 -1.30
C PHE A 550 -6.10 -15.61 -1.20
N GLU A 551 -6.30 -14.92 -2.31
CA GLU A 551 -7.48 -14.12 -2.61
C GLU A 551 -8.37 -14.94 -3.55
N PRO A 552 -9.66 -15.15 -3.24
CA PRO A 552 -10.57 -15.81 -4.14
C PRO A 552 -11.10 -14.82 -5.18
N GLU A 553 -11.25 -15.26 -6.43
CA GLU A 553 -11.89 -14.49 -7.49
C GLU A 553 -12.80 -15.37 -8.35
N VAL A 554 -13.74 -14.74 -9.05
CA VAL A 554 -14.54 -15.41 -10.09
C VAL A 554 -13.86 -15.17 -11.43
N HIS A 555 -13.51 -16.25 -12.12
CA HIS A 555 -12.96 -16.22 -13.46
C HIS A 555 -14.02 -16.59 -14.48
N GLU A 556 -14.29 -15.68 -15.43
CA GLU A 556 -15.25 -15.90 -16.52
C GLU A 556 -14.54 -16.58 -17.73
N TRP A 557 -14.70 -17.90 -17.84
CA TRP A 557 -14.24 -18.67 -18.99
C TRP A 557 -15.21 -19.83 -19.27
N TYR A 558 -16.06 -19.70 -20.30
CA TYR A 558 -17.17 -20.64 -20.54
C TYR A 558 -18.10 -20.85 -19.33
N GLY A 559 -18.35 -19.79 -18.55
CA GLY A 559 -19.06 -19.75 -17.29
C GLY A 559 -18.22 -19.23 -16.16
N GLU A 560 -18.83 -19.01 -15.01
CA GLU A 560 -18.17 -18.56 -13.80
C GLU A 560 -17.48 -19.72 -13.08
N HIS A 561 -16.22 -19.55 -12.74
CA HIS A 561 -15.42 -20.54 -12.00
C HIS A 561 -14.67 -19.89 -10.86
N VAL A 562 -14.54 -20.58 -9.73
CA VAL A 562 -13.69 -20.14 -8.63
C VAL A 562 -12.23 -20.28 -9.03
N GLN A 563 -11.48 -19.21 -8.85
CA GLN A 563 -10.03 -19.15 -9.01
C GLN A 563 -9.39 -18.55 -7.76
N LEU A 564 -8.23 -19.08 -7.35
CA LEU A 564 -7.48 -18.58 -6.20
C LEU A 564 -6.22 -17.87 -6.69
N ILE A 565 -6.06 -16.60 -6.34
CA ILE A 565 -4.80 -15.87 -6.54
C ILE A 565 -3.93 -16.06 -5.31
N CYS A 566 -2.95 -16.94 -5.42
CA CYS A 566 -2.13 -17.35 -4.29
C CYS A 566 -1.09 -16.31 -3.93
N ARG A 567 -1.01 -15.99 -2.64
CA ARG A 567 -0.05 -15.07 -2.03
C ARG A 567 1.13 -15.80 -1.41
N ASP A 568 0.87 -16.95 -0.76
CA ASP A 568 1.91 -17.80 -0.17
C ASP A 568 1.46 -19.26 -0.16
N ILE A 569 2.42 -20.20 -0.10
CA ILE A 569 2.18 -21.64 -0.04
C ILE A 569 3.27 -22.29 0.79
N ARG A 570 2.88 -23.32 1.56
CA ARG A 570 3.77 -24.15 2.37
C ARG A 570 3.44 -25.61 2.16
N GLU A 571 4.43 -26.47 2.05
CA GLU A 571 4.24 -27.90 2.10
C GLU A 571 3.88 -28.33 3.53
N GLU A 572 2.93 -29.25 3.70
CA GLU A 572 2.54 -29.79 5.03
C GLU A 572 3.75 -30.36 5.80
N ASN A 573 4.78 -30.82 5.08
CA ASN A 573 6.02 -31.36 5.66
C ASN A 573 6.99 -30.29 6.20
N GLU A 574 6.77 -29.01 5.93
CA GLU A 574 7.46 -27.92 6.62
C GLU A 574 6.79 -27.68 7.99
N LYS A 575 6.82 -28.68 8.87
CA LYS A 575 6.38 -28.53 10.26
C LYS A 575 7.28 -27.51 10.93
N LEU A 576 6.71 -26.34 11.12
CA LEU A 576 7.42 -25.19 11.62
C LEU A 576 7.73 -25.36 13.11
N LEU A 577 8.98 -25.19 13.50
CA LEU A 577 9.41 -25.19 14.88
C LEU A 577 9.05 -23.86 15.55
N SER A 578 8.03 -23.86 16.42
CA SER A 578 7.79 -22.71 17.29
C SER A 578 8.76 -22.73 18.48
N ARG A 579 9.04 -21.53 19.02
CA ARG A 579 9.82 -21.43 20.27
C ARG A 579 9.17 -22.20 21.41
N ASP A 580 7.84 -22.12 21.52
CA ASP A 580 7.08 -22.79 22.58
C ASP A 580 7.14 -24.30 22.45
N LEU A 581 7.04 -24.82 21.22
CA LEU A 581 7.24 -26.24 20.93
C LEU A 581 8.64 -26.72 21.34
N LEU A 582 9.68 -25.97 20.99
CA LEU A 582 11.05 -26.30 21.40
C LEU A 582 11.23 -26.26 22.91
N VAL A 583 10.62 -25.27 23.58
CA VAL A 583 10.64 -25.20 25.05
C VAL A 583 9.95 -26.39 25.67
N ASP A 584 8.82 -26.84 25.13
CA ASP A 584 8.10 -28.00 25.65
C ASP A 584 8.88 -29.31 25.40
N ILE A 585 9.42 -29.50 24.19
CA ILE A 585 10.30 -30.64 23.87
C ILE A 585 11.50 -30.63 24.82
N TYR A 586 12.16 -29.49 25.04
CA TYR A 586 13.34 -29.39 25.90
C TYR A 586 13.02 -29.69 27.37
N LYS A 587 11.90 -29.21 27.89
CA LYS A 587 11.45 -29.52 29.27
C LYS A 587 11.23 -31.01 29.46
N LYS A 588 10.48 -31.68 28.55
CA LYS A 588 10.22 -33.11 28.63
C LYS A 588 11.47 -33.95 28.41
N LEU A 589 12.35 -33.55 27.49
CA LEU A 589 13.66 -34.16 27.27
C LEU A 589 14.52 -34.11 28.53
N THR A 590 14.57 -32.95 29.20
CA THR A 590 15.35 -32.74 30.43
C THR A 590 14.87 -33.60 31.56
N VAL A 591 13.56 -33.75 31.72
CA VAL A 591 12.95 -34.65 32.73
C VAL A 591 13.28 -36.10 32.44
N PHE A 592 13.28 -36.51 31.18
CA PHE A 592 13.55 -37.88 30.79
C PHE A 592 15.03 -38.28 30.91
N LEU A 593 15.95 -37.42 30.49
CA LEU A 593 17.40 -37.71 30.51
C LEU A 593 17.98 -37.68 31.93
N LYS A 594 17.49 -36.85 32.84
CA LYS A 594 18.00 -36.69 34.25
C LYS A 594 19.52 -36.74 34.36
N ASP A 595 20.20 -36.06 33.46
CA ASP A 595 21.66 -35.99 33.34
C ASP A 595 22.40 -37.32 33.10
N GLN A 596 21.68 -38.38 32.66
CA GLN A 596 22.28 -39.64 32.28
C GLN A 596 22.12 -39.89 30.77
N PRO A 597 23.13 -40.48 30.10
CA PRO A 597 22.97 -40.89 28.70
C PRO A 597 21.87 -41.91 28.52
N ARG A 598 21.05 -41.72 27.49
CA ARG A 598 19.99 -42.65 27.10
C ARG A 598 20.06 -43.00 25.61
N PRO A 599 19.68 -44.23 25.21
CA PRO A 599 19.62 -44.60 23.81
C PRO A 599 18.70 -43.67 23.00
N VAL A 600 19.16 -43.24 21.81
CA VAL A 600 18.39 -42.33 20.92
C VAL A 600 16.97 -42.86 20.67
N LYS A 601 16.83 -44.16 20.38
CA LYS A 601 15.55 -44.81 20.12
C LYS A 601 14.59 -44.73 21.33
N GLU A 602 15.13 -44.89 22.54
CA GLU A 602 14.35 -44.83 23.78
C GLU A 602 13.85 -43.40 24.02
N VAL A 603 14.72 -42.40 23.83
CA VAL A 603 14.38 -40.96 23.97
C VAL A 603 13.30 -40.57 22.98
N GLN A 604 13.46 -40.90 21.71
CA GLN A 604 12.47 -40.60 20.68
C GLN A 604 11.13 -41.28 20.94
N SER A 605 11.14 -42.59 21.26
CA SER A 605 9.92 -43.33 21.57
C SER A 605 9.17 -42.74 22.76
N CYS A 606 9.87 -42.41 23.84
CA CYS A 606 9.28 -41.83 25.05
C CYS A 606 8.66 -40.45 24.76
N LEU A 607 9.37 -39.57 24.07
CA LEU A 607 8.87 -38.24 23.74
C LEU A 607 7.69 -38.27 22.75
N MET A 608 7.64 -39.23 21.84
CA MET A 608 6.47 -39.43 20.99
C MET A 608 5.27 -39.97 21.77
N THR A 609 5.44 -41.02 22.60
CA THR A 609 4.34 -41.71 23.28
C THR A 609 3.83 -40.97 24.52
N GLN A 610 4.72 -40.51 25.38
CA GLN A 610 4.38 -39.82 26.63
C GLN A 610 4.40 -38.28 26.47
N GLY A 611 5.21 -37.76 25.55
CA GLY A 611 5.30 -36.35 25.24
C GLY A 611 4.23 -35.86 24.26
N GLY A 612 3.63 -36.74 23.45
CA GLY A 612 2.65 -36.39 22.43
C GLY A 612 3.22 -35.69 21.21
N PHE A 613 4.56 -35.72 21.02
CA PHE A 613 5.20 -35.06 19.91
C PHE A 613 5.17 -35.92 18.64
N GLU A 614 4.91 -35.29 17.52
CA GLU A 614 5.04 -35.93 16.21
C GLU A 614 6.50 -36.19 15.85
N LYS A 615 6.74 -37.30 15.15
CA LYS A 615 8.10 -37.76 14.81
C LYS A 615 8.95 -36.72 14.11
N VAL A 616 8.39 -35.98 13.15
CA VAL A 616 9.11 -34.98 12.34
C VAL A 616 9.49 -33.78 13.20
N SER A 617 8.53 -33.15 13.88
CA SER A 617 8.77 -31.99 14.76
C SER A 617 9.74 -32.32 15.89
N LEU A 618 9.63 -33.52 16.46
CA LEU A 618 10.56 -34.01 17.48
C LEU A 618 11.97 -34.18 16.91
N SER A 619 12.12 -34.78 15.73
CA SER A 619 13.43 -34.98 15.10
C SER A 619 14.13 -33.65 14.82
N MET A 620 13.38 -32.67 14.29
CA MET A 620 13.89 -31.32 14.05
C MET A 620 14.26 -30.61 15.36
N GLY A 621 13.41 -30.69 16.39
CA GLY A 621 13.71 -30.09 17.70
C GLY A 621 14.96 -30.66 18.35
N LEU A 622 15.17 -31.98 18.26
CA LEU A 622 16.40 -32.62 18.74
C LEU A 622 17.63 -32.18 17.95
N ALA A 623 17.51 -32.02 16.62
CA ALA A 623 18.60 -31.48 15.78
C ALA A 623 18.96 -30.04 16.16
N VAL A 624 17.97 -29.18 16.45
CA VAL A 624 18.22 -27.82 16.95
C VAL A 624 19.02 -27.85 18.27
N PHE A 625 18.67 -28.77 19.17
CA PHE A 625 19.40 -28.90 20.44
C PHE A 625 20.81 -29.47 20.28
N GLU A 626 21.05 -30.32 19.26
CA GLU A 626 22.39 -30.78 18.90
C GLU A 626 23.22 -29.62 18.35
N GLU A 627 22.70 -28.82 17.42
CA GLU A 627 23.39 -27.65 16.84
C GLU A 627 23.71 -26.58 17.89
N LEU A 628 22.78 -26.35 18.84
CA LEU A 628 22.98 -25.39 19.93
C LEU A 628 23.79 -25.96 21.11
N GLU A 629 24.37 -27.14 20.96
CA GLU A 629 25.15 -27.83 21.98
C GLU A 629 24.40 -28.08 23.31
N LEU A 630 23.08 -28.11 23.29
CA LEU A 630 22.23 -28.49 24.44
C LEU A 630 22.10 -30.01 24.59
N LEU A 631 22.35 -30.73 23.50
CA LEU A 631 22.29 -32.16 23.40
C LEU A 631 23.52 -32.69 22.67
N SER A 632 24.19 -33.68 23.21
CA SER A 632 25.26 -34.39 22.51
C SER A 632 24.82 -35.78 22.12
N ARG A 633 25.13 -36.18 20.88
CA ARG A 633 24.94 -37.52 20.33
C ARG A 633 26.29 -38.21 20.23
N PHE A 634 26.37 -39.45 20.72
CA PHE A 634 27.58 -40.27 20.63
C PHE A 634 27.26 -41.74 20.55
N SER A 635 28.18 -42.54 20.01
CA SER A 635 28.02 -44.00 19.89
C SER A 635 28.78 -44.73 20.98
N ARG A 636 28.15 -45.76 21.59
CA ARG A 636 28.76 -46.66 22.55
C ARG A 636 28.29 -48.10 22.24
N ASN A 637 29.25 -49.02 22.02
CA ASN A 637 29.00 -50.41 21.68
C ASN A 637 28.10 -50.61 20.46
N GLY A 638 28.16 -49.70 19.46
CA GLY A 638 27.35 -49.79 18.24
C GLY A 638 25.93 -49.21 18.39
N GLU A 639 25.58 -48.69 19.54
CA GLU A 639 24.31 -48.01 19.79
C GLU A 639 24.50 -46.54 20.04
N GLU A 640 23.59 -45.68 19.54
CA GLU A 640 23.65 -44.23 19.69
C GLU A 640 22.91 -43.76 20.93
N PHE A 641 23.50 -42.81 21.64
CA PHE A 641 23.00 -42.21 22.87
C PHE A 641 22.88 -40.72 22.77
N TYR A 642 21.88 -40.16 23.46
CA TYR A 642 21.76 -38.75 23.79
C TYR A 642 22.20 -38.46 25.20
N GLN A 643 22.95 -37.37 25.39
CA GLN A 643 23.30 -36.82 26.69
C GLN A 643 23.04 -35.31 26.69
N ARG A 644 22.37 -34.85 27.75
CA ARG A 644 22.12 -33.42 27.96
C ARG A 644 23.44 -32.70 28.27
N ARG A 645 23.60 -31.50 27.69
CA ARG A 645 24.63 -30.53 28.05
C ARG A 645 24.01 -29.34 28.72
N ILE A 646 24.72 -28.73 29.72
CA ILE A 646 24.28 -27.54 30.43
C ILE A 646 24.83 -26.32 29.68
N ALA A 647 23.95 -25.42 29.25
CA ALA A 647 24.35 -24.20 28.59
C ALA A 647 25.13 -23.28 29.58
N THR A 648 26.29 -22.81 29.14
CA THR A 648 27.15 -21.90 29.92
C THR A 648 26.89 -20.41 29.57
N LYS A 649 26.14 -20.16 28.52
CA LYS A 649 25.72 -18.82 28.04
C LYS A 649 24.24 -18.80 27.66
N LYS A 650 23.68 -17.58 27.56
CA LYS A 650 22.34 -17.40 26.97
C LYS A 650 22.42 -17.79 25.49
N LEU A 651 21.57 -18.74 25.07
CA LEU A 651 21.53 -19.27 23.71
C LEU A 651 20.56 -18.48 22.85
N ASP A 652 20.94 -18.29 21.59
CA ASP A 652 20.08 -17.74 20.56
C ASP A 652 19.67 -18.88 19.62
N LEU A 653 18.36 -19.13 19.51
CA LEU A 653 17.80 -20.12 18.60
C LEU A 653 18.19 -19.84 17.15
N MET A 654 18.49 -18.59 16.82
CA MET A 654 18.96 -18.18 15.49
C MET A 654 20.37 -18.67 15.14
N GLU A 655 21.15 -19.17 16.11
CA GLU A 655 22.41 -19.83 15.84
C GLU A 655 22.21 -21.22 15.18
N SER A 656 21.03 -21.86 15.33
CA SER A 656 20.71 -23.13 14.70
C SER A 656 20.28 -22.95 13.22
N GLU A 657 20.89 -23.71 12.31
CA GLU A 657 20.51 -23.76 10.90
C GLU A 657 19.15 -24.42 10.70
N VAL A 658 18.88 -25.52 11.42
CA VAL A 658 17.61 -26.24 11.42
C VAL A 658 16.49 -25.31 11.91
N TYR A 659 16.69 -24.57 12.99
CA TYR A 659 15.69 -23.62 13.48
C TYR A 659 15.43 -22.51 12.48
N ARG A 660 16.46 -21.89 11.91
CA ARG A 660 16.29 -20.83 10.88
C ARG A 660 15.52 -21.30 9.68
N LYS A 661 15.72 -22.56 9.28
CA LYS A 661 15.05 -23.15 8.10
C LYS A 661 13.59 -23.52 8.37
N HIS A 662 13.28 -23.98 9.58
CA HIS A 662 11.97 -24.57 9.92
C HIS A 662 11.24 -23.84 11.05
N ARG A 663 11.64 -22.61 11.42
CA ARG A 663 11.00 -21.85 12.49
C ARG A 663 9.58 -21.43 12.13
N MET A 664 8.70 -21.58 13.10
CA MET A 664 7.37 -21.00 13.08
C MET A 664 7.50 -19.52 13.48
N PHE A 665 6.97 -18.64 12.68
CA PHE A 665 7.02 -17.19 12.90
C PHE A 665 5.80 -16.70 13.65
#